data_30d024e3b1352862567cc9af7d2b282a
#
_entry.id   30d024e3b1352862567cc9af7d2b282a
#
_cell.length_a   1.000
_cell.length_b   1.000
_cell.length_c   1.000
_cell.angle_alpha   90.00
_cell.angle_beta   90.00
_cell.angle_gamma   90.00
#
_symmetry.space_group_name_H-M   'P 1'
#
loop_
_entity.id
_entity.type
_entity.pdbx_description
1 polymer ?
#
loop_
_entity_poly.entity_id
_entity_poly.type
_entity_poly.pdbx_seq_one_letter_code
_entity_poly.pdbx_strand_id
1 'polypeptide(L)'
;MPLPLVLAVATAASYGILDVTKPPYNADPSGKADSTNAIQKAVRDARDGRMIVYFPAGTYRVSDTIIANQQNHDRRDNPLLGRRDDFPCVLWGCTRGGRARIVLADHAPGFQDPANPKPVIYFISFREDGTVDNPNISFNQMIISLDVDLGEGNPGAIGVDHQGAQGSVAEDVHVRAHGAFAGFRGVCGSGGSFSHISVRGGRYGLYLAGLGLQKAFSGSQPSPVISYLTLVGQTEASILAATRGPLTLVGALIEGPGIRLEGARNPFDGALNLVDSVIRLRGAGPAISGNRPVYLSNVYVHDAREIARIDNAPPLGGRPKGWTHVIEYAASPSVLYPIWVNGARRSEPLVQVKPSGPPPEDFRRAHQWQEPLANWDDPGVANVKEPPYSAKGDGVSDDTEAIQRALEQKRDVFLPKGIYCISRPLRLRADSRLFGLGVHSKIVPKADSPAFADPTKPSPLLATPNAAEATCVAAFFQLWCRIPGAYAVHWRAGSNSMVRNVRTKLSPWEKGAGPASHPVILIEGYGGGRWYNALMHEKFPQTNSHRHVLVRGTRQALAFYMLNPEHSRADHMVEFDDVRNFNIYGLKSETLGAGGPRELTPVLIRRSGAFRIFGHGGNASAPPGQALYMLEDCSDFVLANFSYQFFPQATEPSRWYLVEDSTALGETIRTPATEFFTVYKRK
;
A
#
# COMPACT_ATOMS: atom_id res chain seq x y z
N MET A 1 -16.66 15.02 54.92
CA MET A 1 -16.57 15.62 53.57
C MET A 1 -15.92 14.60 52.66
N PRO A 2 -16.57 14.12 51.63
CA PRO A 2 -15.90 13.26 50.62
C PRO A 2 -14.98 14.14 49.79
N LEU A 3 -13.72 13.70 49.65
CA LEU A 3 -12.76 14.28 48.71
C LEU A 3 -13.32 14.20 47.29
N PRO A 4 -13.21 15.25 46.46
CA PRO A 4 -13.61 15.19 45.07
C PRO A 4 -12.72 14.18 44.36
N LEU A 5 -13.35 13.20 43.71
CA LEU A 5 -12.71 12.30 42.77
C LEU A 5 -12.22 13.16 41.59
N VAL A 6 -10.95 13.53 41.61
CA VAL A 6 -10.32 14.14 40.43
C VAL A 6 -10.23 13.03 39.36
N LEU A 7 -11.20 12.96 38.48
CA LEU A 7 -11.04 12.20 37.26
C LEU A 7 -9.83 12.78 36.53
N ALA A 8 -8.73 12.03 36.55
CA ALA A 8 -7.58 12.38 35.71
C ALA A 8 -8.02 12.33 34.25
N VAL A 9 -8.17 13.49 33.62
CA VAL A 9 -8.41 13.56 32.17
C VAL A 9 -7.20 12.90 31.50
N ALA A 10 -7.43 11.77 30.86
CA ALA A 10 -6.38 11.08 30.13
C ALA A 10 -5.81 12.00 29.04
N THR A 11 -4.49 12.12 28.97
CA THR A 11 -3.82 12.94 27.99
C THR A 11 -3.73 12.25 26.64
N ALA A 12 -3.63 12.99 25.53
CA ALA A 12 -3.45 12.42 24.18
C ALA A 12 -2.28 11.40 24.13
N ALA A 13 -1.24 11.63 24.92
CA ALA A 13 -0.10 10.72 25.05
C ALA A 13 -0.47 9.34 25.59
N SER A 14 -1.43 9.25 26.52
CA SER A 14 -1.91 7.96 27.04
C SER A 14 -2.66 7.13 25.99
N TYR A 15 -3.18 7.80 24.96
CA TYR A 15 -3.81 7.16 23.81
C TYR A 15 -2.82 6.77 22.69
N GLY A 16 -1.53 7.10 22.85
CA GLY A 16 -0.50 6.84 21.84
C GLY A 16 -0.33 7.97 20.81
N ILE A 17 -0.75 9.18 21.17
CA ILE A 17 -0.69 10.36 20.30
C ILE A 17 0.22 11.40 20.94
N LEU A 18 1.35 11.68 20.28
CA LEU A 18 2.31 12.67 20.71
C LEU A 18 2.09 13.95 19.92
N ASP A 19 1.53 14.97 20.56
CA ASP A 19 1.30 16.28 19.98
C ASP A 19 2.60 17.09 20.02
N VAL A 20 3.12 17.47 18.83
CA VAL A 20 4.39 18.19 18.70
C VAL A 20 4.36 19.59 19.31
N THR A 21 3.19 20.19 19.49
CA THR A 21 3.04 21.54 20.07
C THR A 21 3.07 21.57 21.61
N LYS A 22 2.98 20.40 22.23
CA LYS A 22 2.95 20.28 23.70
C LYS A 22 4.35 20.08 24.27
N PRO A 23 4.57 20.45 25.55
CA PRO A 23 5.80 20.11 26.24
C PRO A 23 6.07 18.59 26.21
N PRO A 24 7.33 18.20 26.10
CA PRO A 24 8.56 18.99 26.11
C PRO A 24 9.02 19.43 24.70
N TYR A 25 8.19 19.30 23.67
CA TYR A 25 8.57 19.56 22.27
C TYR A 25 8.38 21.05 21.91
N ASN A 26 7.17 21.57 22.10
CA ASN A 26 6.81 22.96 21.87
C ASN A 26 7.15 23.44 20.42
N ALA A 27 6.92 22.59 19.41
CA ALA A 27 7.02 22.99 18.02
C ALA A 27 6.06 24.16 17.73
N ASP A 28 6.53 25.16 17.03
CA ASP A 28 5.76 26.38 16.75
C ASP A 28 4.82 26.20 15.55
N PRO A 29 3.48 26.13 15.75
CA PRO A 29 2.53 25.98 14.67
C PRO A 29 2.26 27.27 13.89
N SER A 30 2.87 28.41 14.29
CA SER A 30 2.75 29.67 13.58
C SER A 30 3.75 29.82 12.41
N GLY A 31 4.77 28.95 12.35
CA GLY A 31 5.84 29.00 11.35
C GLY A 31 6.88 30.11 11.57
N LYS A 32 6.85 30.83 12.68
CA LYS A 32 7.80 31.91 12.98
C LYS A 32 9.13 31.38 13.51
N ALA A 33 9.07 30.45 14.45
CA ALA A 33 10.26 29.81 15.01
C ALA A 33 10.62 28.54 14.25
N ASP A 34 11.92 28.17 14.26
CA ASP A 34 12.41 26.91 13.73
C ASP A 34 12.00 25.77 14.65
N SER A 35 11.26 24.82 14.11
CA SER A 35 10.75 23.64 14.82
C SER A 35 11.54 22.37 14.55
N THR A 36 12.65 22.40 13.80
CA THR A 36 13.43 21.22 13.38
C THR A 36 13.78 20.31 14.55
N ASN A 37 14.44 20.87 15.58
CA ASN A 37 14.88 20.07 16.73
C ASN A 37 13.71 19.54 17.57
N ALA A 38 12.65 20.33 17.71
CA ALA A 38 11.45 19.96 18.43
C ALA A 38 10.76 18.76 17.76
N ILE A 39 10.56 18.84 16.45
CA ILE A 39 9.96 17.76 15.65
C ILE A 39 10.87 16.51 15.64
N GLN A 40 12.19 16.71 15.44
CA GLN A 40 13.15 15.60 15.43
C GLN A 40 13.16 14.83 16.76
N LYS A 41 13.07 15.55 17.89
CA LYS A 41 12.94 14.95 19.22
C LYS A 41 11.62 14.17 19.33
N ALA A 42 10.50 14.77 18.90
CA ALA A 42 9.19 14.14 18.92
C ALA A 42 9.14 12.83 18.11
N VAL A 43 9.78 12.81 16.94
CA VAL A 43 9.87 11.61 16.08
C VAL A 43 10.59 10.46 16.79
N ARG A 44 11.71 10.73 17.46
CA ARG A 44 12.45 9.71 18.23
C ARG A 44 11.64 9.18 19.40
N ASP A 45 11.11 10.09 20.22
CA ASP A 45 10.37 9.74 21.43
C ASP A 45 9.07 8.97 21.09
N ALA A 46 8.38 9.35 20.00
CA ALA A 46 7.18 8.67 19.54
C ALA A 46 7.48 7.26 19.05
N ARG A 47 8.55 7.08 18.24
CA ARG A 47 9.01 5.77 17.81
C ARG A 47 9.27 4.86 19.03
N ASP A 48 10.08 5.32 19.98
CA ASP A 48 10.49 4.56 21.15
C ASP A 48 9.32 4.31 22.12
N GLY A 49 8.42 5.28 22.24
CA GLY A 49 7.18 5.17 22.98
C GLY A 49 6.07 4.40 22.29
N ARG A 50 6.26 3.98 21.02
CA ARG A 50 5.21 3.36 20.19
C ARG A 50 3.97 4.26 20.10
N MET A 51 4.17 5.49 19.62
CA MET A 51 3.15 6.50 19.44
C MET A 51 3.21 7.08 18.02
N ILE A 52 2.14 7.72 17.59
CA ILE A 52 2.18 8.57 16.41
C ILE A 52 2.68 9.96 16.78
N VAL A 53 3.39 10.63 15.87
CA VAL A 53 3.72 12.04 15.95
C VAL A 53 2.58 12.82 15.31
N TYR A 54 1.82 13.52 16.11
CA TYR A 54 0.68 14.29 15.66
C TYR A 54 1.01 15.76 15.50
N PHE A 55 0.62 16.29 14.34
CA PHE A 55 0.77 17.70 14.00
C PHE A 55 -0.61 18.38 13.98
N PRO A 56 -0.97 19.16 15.00
CA PRO A 56 -2.13 20.05 14.92
C PRO A 56 -2.13 20.95 13.67
N ALA A 57 -3.30 21.49 13.32
CA ALA A 57 -3.40 22.45 12.23
C ALA A 57 -2.42 23.63 12.43
N GLY A 58 -1.64 23.93 11.42
CA GLY A 58 -0.62 25.00 11.51
C GLY A 58 0.50 24.84 10.50
N THR A 59 1.43 25.75 10.58
CA THR A 59 2.65 25.77 9.75
C THR A 59 3.88 25.60 10.65
N TYR A 60 4.67 24.57 10.36
CA TYR A 60 5.88 24.23 11.12
C TYR A 60 7.10 24.49 10.26
N ARG A 61 7.83 25.56 10.54
CA ARG A 61 9.06 25.89 9.81
C ARG A 61 10.19 24.98 10.26
N VAL A 62 10.92 24.44 9.29
CA VAL A 62 12.13 23.64 9.52
C VAL A 62 13.28 24.17 8.68
N SER A 63 14.51 24.00 9.15
CA SER A 63 15.73 24.42 8.46
C SER A 63 16.62 23.25 8.06
N ASP A 64 16.26 22.03 8.45
CA ASP A 64 17.00 20.82 8.14
C ASP A 64 16.07 19.60 7.99
N THR A 65 16.64 18.47 7.57
CA THR A 65 15.95 17.19 7.39
C THR A 65 15.36 16.68 8.71
N ILE A 66 14.11 16.26 8.67
CA ILE A 66 13.47 15.45 9.71
C ILE A 66 13.71 13.97 9.38
N ILE A 67 14.52 13.30 10.19
CA ILE A 67 14.91 11.91 9.97
C ILE A 67 13.96 10.99 10.75
N ALA A 68 13.13 10.27 10.01
CA ALA A 68 12.25 9.22 10.52
C ALA A 68 13.00 7.86 10.47
N ASN A 69 13.93 7.69 11.41
CA ASN A 69 14.79 6.51 11.51
C ASN A 69 14.12 5.40 12.32
N GLN A 70 13.80 4.27 11.70
CA GLN A 70 13.15 3.15 12.37
C GLN A 70 14.14 2.31 13.18
N GLN A 71 15.30 2.47 13.34
CA GLN A 71 16.26 1.61 14.07
C GLN A 71 15.81 0.16 14.41
N ASN A 72 16.74 -0.74 14.54
CA ASN A 72 16.47 -2.12 14.92
C ASN A 72 16.30 -2.22 16.45
N HIS A 73 15.06 -2.18 16.92
CA HIS A 73 14.77 -2.45 18.34
C HIS A 73 14.54 -3.94 18.55
N ASP A 74 15.35 -4.56 19.41
CA ASP A 74 15.16 -5.93 19.87
C ASP A 74 14.59 -5.88 21.32
N ARG A 75 13.27 -5.85 21.43
CA ARG A 75 12.56 -5.96 22.72
C ARG A 75 11.91 -7.32 22.83
N ARG A 76 12.67 -8.28 23.34
CA ARG A 76 12.21 -9.66 23.57
C ARG A 76 11.45 -9.83 24.90
N ASP A 77 11.38 -8.80 25.72
CA ASP A 77 10.76 -8.75 27.02
C ASP A 77 9.20 -8.80 26.96
N ASN A 78 8.62 -8.53 25.79
CA ASN A 78 7.17 -8.62 25.61
C ASN A 78 6.81 -9.45 24.36
N PRO A 79 6.22 -10.67 24.55
CA PRO A 79 5.88 -11.56 23.43
C PRO A 79 4.76 -11.03 22.53
N LEU A 80 4.04 -9.98 22.94
CA LEU A 80 3.00 -9.31 22.15
C LEU A 80 3.55 -8.16 21.32
N LEU A 81 4.86 -7.91 21.37
CA LEU A 81 5.53 -6.94 20.52
C LEU A 81 6.45 -7.65 19.54
N GLY A 82 6.34 -7.26 18.26
CA GLY A 82 7.35 -7.58 17.28
C GLY A 82 8.61 -6.75 17.56
N ARG A 83 9.69 -7.06 16.85
CA ARG A 83 10.94 -6.30 16.93
C ARG A 83 10.74 -4.90 16.35
N ARG A 84 11.31 -4.62 15.18
CA ARG A 84 11.19 -3.31 14.49
C ARG A 84 9.79 -3.01 13.98
N ASP A 85 8.98 -4.01 13.61
CA ASP A 85 7.63 -3.83 13.05
C ASP A 85 6.70 -3.01 13.95
N ASP A 86 6.90 -3.05 15.27
CA ASP A 86 6.08 -2.35 16.25
C ASP A 86 6.64 -1.01 16.69
N PHE A 87 7.76 -0.58 16.07
CA PHE A 87 8.43 0.69 16.35
C PHE A 87 8.59 1.55 15.09
N PRO A 88 7.55 1.76 14.27
CA PRO A 88 7.63 2.64 13.12
C PRO A 88 7.68 4.10 13.53
N CYS A 89 8.15 4.95 12.61
CA CYS A 89 7.89 6.38 12.64
C CYS A 89 6.59 6.64 11.89
N VAL A 90 5.61 7.25 12.58
CA VAL A 90 4.32 7.61 11.99
C VAL A 90 4.11 9.11 12.18
N LEU A 91 4.09 9.86 11.08
CA LEU A 91 3.82 11.29 11.05
C LEU A 91 2.39 11.51 10.60
N TRP A 92 1.57 12.15 11.44
CA TRP A 92 0.14 12.31 11.16
C TRP A 92 -0.32 13.76 11.36
N GLY A 93 -0.75 14.38 10.28
CA GLY A 93 -1.25 15.76 10.27
C GLY A 93 -2.74 15.86 10.54
N CYS A 94 -3.15 16.97 11.14
CA CYS A 94 -4.55 17.34 11.34
C CYS A 94 -5.22 17.69 10.00
N THR A 95 -6.49 17.30 9.86
CA THR A 95 -7.35 17.68 8.73
C THR A 95 -8.53 18.55 9.15
N ARG A 96 -8.75 18.74 10.47
CA ARG A 96 -9.86 19.51 11.02
C ARG A 96 -9.45 20.96 11.33
N GLY A 97 -10.23 21.92 10.84
CA GLY A 97 -9.96 23.35 11.06
C GLY A 97 -8.75 23.90 10.31
N GLY A 98 -8.17 23.10 9.43
CA GLY A 98 -6.98 23.36 8.63
C GLY A 98 -6.07 22.17 8.54
N ARG A 99 -5.11 22.22 7.62
CA ARG A 99 -4.10 21.16 7.47
C ARG A 99 -2.81 21.53 8.21
N ALA A 100 -2.13 20.51 8.71
CA ALA A 100 -0.76 20.68 9.19
C ALA A 100 0.19 20.73 8.00
N ARG A 101 1.18 21.62 8.05
CA ARG A 101 2.18 21.80 6.99
C ARG A 101 3.58 21.97 7.56
N ILE A 102 4.52 21.20 7.09
CA ILE A 102 5.95 21.44 7.29
C ILE A 102 6.44 22.35 6.16
N VAL A 103 7.15 23.41 6.48
CA VAL A 103 7.71 24.37 5.52
C VAL A 103 9.22 24.43 5.72
N LEU A 104 9.98 24.10 4.68
CA LEU A 104 11.42 24.31 4.65
C LEU A 104 11.69 25.83 4.56
N ALA A 105 12.59 26.32 5.38
CA ALA A 105 13.01 27.69 5.32
C ALA A 105 13.55 28.05 3.92
N ASP A 106 13.31 29.29 3.48
CA ASP A 106 13.88 29.78 2.22
C ASP A 106 15.40 29.73 2.30
N HIS A 107 16.05 29.34 1.19
CA HIS A 107 17.51 29.23 1.08
C HIS A 107 18.14 28.40 2.23
N ALA A 108 17.47 27.33 2.68
CA ALA A 108 17.93 26.51 3.79
C ALA A 108 19.30 25.87 3.49
N PRO A 109 20.29 25.97 4.41
CA PRO A 109 21.61 25.41 4.18
C PRO A 109 21.61 23.92 3.81
N GLY A 110 22.36 23.55 2.77
CA GLY A 110 22.47 22.17 2.29
C GLY A 110 21.34 21.72 1.34
N PHE A 111 20.38 22.59 1.00
CA PHE A 111 19.30 22.31 0.04
C PHE A 111 19.47 23.04 -1.30
N GLN A 112 20.62 23.70 -1.53
CA GLN A 112 20.87 24.47 -2.75
C GLN A 112 21.45 23.67 -3.89
N ASP A 113 22.04 22.48 -3.62
CA ASP A 113 22.74 21.70 -4.64
C ASP A 113 21.85 20.61 -5.25
N PRO A 114 21.35 20.80 -6.50
CA PRO A 114 20.53 19.79 -7.16
C PRO A 114 21.34 18.56 -7.64
N ALA A 115 22.67 18.60 -7.61
CA ALA A 115 23.52 17.43 -7.89
C ALA A 115 23.58 16.48 -6.66
N ASN A 116 23.40 17.02 -5.46
CA ASN A 116 23.35 16.28 -4.21
C ASN A 116 22.05 16.59 -3.45
N PRO A 117 20.89 16.18 -3.98
CA PRO A 117 19.61 16.56 -3.42
C PRO A 117 19.37 15.94 -2.04
N LYS A 118 18.67 16.72 -1.18
CA LYS A 118 18.46 16.41 0.23
C LYS A 118 16.97 16.43 0.59
N PRO A 119 16.45 15.41 1.31
CA PRO A 119 15.04 15.37 1.68
C PRO A 119 14.72 16.26 2.90
N VAL A 120 13.52 16.85 2.90
CA VAL A 120 12.96 17.54 4.08
C VAL A 120 12.44 16.51 5.10
N ILE A 121 11.78 15.46 4.63
CA ILE A 121 11.36 14.32 5.45
C ILE A 121 12.01 13.05 4.88
N TYR A 122 12.75 12.34 5.72
CA TYR A 122 13.50 11.16 5.31
C TYR A 122 13.13 9.93 6.12
N PHE A 123 12.39 9.01 5.53
CA PHE A 123 12.13 7.70 6.11
C PHE A 123 13.26 6.74 5.78
N ILE A 124 13.93 6.23 6.82
CA ILE A 124 15.14 5.43 6.66
C ILE A 124 15.28 4.46 7.84
N SER A 125 16.16 3.48 7.70
CA SER A 125 16.66 2.66 8.79
C SER A 125 18.18 2.69 8.76
N PHE A 126 18.79 3.18 9.82
CA PHE A 126 20.24 3.09 10.03
C PHE A 126 20.55 1.90 10.93
N ARG A 127 21.67 1.26 10.65
CA ARG A 127 22.30 0.30 11.56
C ARG A 127 23.00 1.04 12.69
N GLU A 128 23.44 0.29 13.70
CA GLU A 128 24.18 0.85 14.85
C GLU A 128 25.48 1.54 14.47
N ASP A 129 26.14 1.07 13.39
CA ASP A 129 27.36 1.66 12.84
C ASP A 129 27.11 2.92 11.98
N GLY A 130 25.85 3.38 11.90
CA GLY A 130 25.47 4.55 11.11
C GLY A 130 25.32 4.30 9.61
N THR A 131 25.54 3.08 9.12
CA THR A 131 25.31 2.74 7.73
C THR A 131 23.81 2.57 7.43
N VAL A 132 23.42 2.80 6.18
CA VAL A 132 22.02 2.65 5.75
C VAL A 132 21.69 1.17 5.64
N ASP A 133 20.60 0.76 6.26
CA ASP A 133 20.07 -0.58 6.10
C ASP A 133 19.19 -0.69 4.83
N ASN A 134 18.89 -1.93 4.42
CA ASN A 134 18.04 -2.18 3.26
C ASN A 134 16.61 -1.61 3.48
N PRO A 135 16.05 -0.84 2.55
CA PRO A 135 14.66 -0.35 2.66
C PRO A 135 13.62 -1.45 2.92
N ASN A 136 13.88 -2.68 2.46
CA ASN A 136 12.99 -3.83 2.68
C ASN A 136 12.79 -4.25 4.14
N ILE A 137 13.50 -3.64 5.09
CA ILE A 137 13.35 -3.92 6.51
C ILE A 137 12.71 -2.77 7.29
N SER A 138 12.34 -1.70 6.60
CA SER A 138 11.72 -0.51 7.16
C SER A 138 10.19 -0.66 7.10
N PHE A 139 9.59 -1.22 8.15
CA PHE A 139 8.18 -1.62 8.17
C PHE A 139 7.26 -0.57 8.80
N ASN A 140 6.02 -0.48 8.30
CA ASN A 140 4.92 0.31 8.88
C ASN A 140 5.24 1.82 9.02
N GLN A 141 6.20 2.33 8.28
CA GLN A 141 6.52 3.76 8.24
C GLN A 141 5.40 4.53 7.55
N MET A 142 4.90 5.59 8.16
CA MET A 142 3.72 6.26 7.63
C MET A 142 3.86 7.78 7.66
N ILE A 143 3.42 8.43 6.58
CA ILE A 143 3.10 9.87 6.54
C ILE A 143 1.67 10.03 6.07
N ILE A 144 0.84 10.68 6.88
CA ILE A 144 -0.60 10.76 6.67
C ILE A 144 -1.07 12.19 6.87
N SER A 145 -1.79 12.74 5.89
CA SER A 145 -2.45 14.05 5.95
C SER A 145 -1.53 15.20 6.39
N LEU A 146 -0.26 15.16 6.02
CA LEU A 146 0.76 16.15 6.36
C LEU A 146 1.30 16.80 5.09
N ASP A 147 1.08 18.10 4.91
CA ASP A 147 1.56 18.84 3.76
C ASP A 147 3.03 19.22 3.91
N VAL A 148 3.75 19.34 2.80
CA VAL A 148 5.15 19.75 2.76
C VAL A 148 5.31 20.88 1.74
N ASP A 149 5.96 21.97 2.16
CA ASP A 149 6.31 23.10 1.30
C ASP A 149 7.83 23.26 1.31
N LEU A 150 8.44 23.32 0.14
CA LEU A 150 9.91 23.29 0.01
C LEU A 150 10.56 24.69 0.05
N GLY A 151 9.78 25.73 0.33
CA GLY A 151 10.29 27.11 0.39
C GLY A 151 10.92 27.57 -0.93
N GLU A 152 11.37 28.79 -0.95
CA GLU A 152 12.04 29.38 -2.10
C GLU A 152 13.57 29.19 -2.02
N GLY A 153 14.25 29.11 -3.18
CA GLY A 153 15.71 29.05 -3.24
C GLY A 153 16.33 27.74 -2.76
N ASN A 154 15.59 26.62 -2.82
CA ASN A 154 16.02 25.28 -2.43
C ASN A 154 16.02 24.29 -3.61
N PRO A 155 16.80 24.54 -4.69
CA PRO A 155 16.75 23.71 -5.91
C PRO A 155 17.20 22.27 -5.73
N GLY A 156 17.91 21.93 -4.64
CA GLY A 156 18.29 20.58 -4.27
C GLY A 156 17.32 19.89 -3.29
N ALA A 157 16.20 20.54 -2.91
CA ALA A 157 15.28 19.94 -1.95
C ALA A 157 14.43 18.83 -2.56
N ILE A 158 14.20 17.78 -1.75
CA ILE A 158 13.20 16.74 -1.98
C ILE A 158 12.18 16.84 -0.85
N GLY A 159 10.87 16.81 -1.16
CA GLY A 159 9.84 16.89 -0.14
C GLY A 159 9.89 15.71 0.82
N VAL A 160 9.66 14.52 0.30
CA VAL A 160 9.64 13.29 1.09
C VAL A 160 10.45 12.21 0.38
N ASP A 161 11.39 11.61 1.08
CA ASP A 161 12.07 10.38 0.66
C ASP A 161 11.51 9.21 1.45
N HIS A 162 10.79 8.32 0.76
CA HIS A 162 10.06 7.24 1.43
C HIS A 162 10.06 5.95 0.60
N GLN A 163 10.86 4.99 1.03
CA GLN A 163 11.02 3.70 0.38
C GLN A 163 10.75 2.54 1.34
N GLY A 164 9.92 2.77 2.36
CA GLY A 164 9.59 1.76 3.36
C GLY A 164 8.97 0.49 2.76
N ALA A 165 9.06 -0.59 3.50
CA ALA A 165 8.59 -1.92 3.12
C ALA A 165 7.15 -2.18 3.59
N GLN A 166 6.88 -3.39 4.01
CA GLN A 166 5.54 -3.87 4.37
C GLN A 166 4.82 -2.95 5.36
N GLY A 167 3.59 -2.63 5.03
CA GLY A 167 2.73 -1.77 5.84
C GLY A 167 3.09 -0.28 5.82
N SER A 168 4.09 0.13 5.03
CA SER A 168 4.48 1.53 4.91
C SER A 168 3.60 2.27 3.91
N VAL A 169 3.25 3.52 4.22
CA VAL A 169 2.36 4.33 3.36
C VAL A 169 2.74 5.80 3.33
N ALA A 170 2.40 6.46 2.23
CA ALA A 170 2.15 7.89 2.17
C ALA A 170 0.70 8.11 1.72
N GLU A 171 -0.07 8.83 2.52
CA GLU A 171 -1.50 8.97 2.31
C GLU A 171 -1.98 10.38 2.56
N ASP A 172 -2.68 10.95 1.58
CA ASP A 172 -3.21 12.33 1.65
C ASP A 172 -2.10 13.36 1.96
N VAL A 173 -1.04 13.36 1.13
CA VAL A 173 0.12 14.25 1.28
C VAL A 173 0.23 15.17 0.07
N HIS A 174 0.31 16.49 0.33
CA HIS A 174 0.45 17.50 -0.70
C HIS A 174 1.80 18.19 -0.59
N VAL A 175 2.59 18.14 -1.68
CA VAL A 175 3.90 18.80 -1.74
C VAL A 175 3.85 19.99 -2.68
N ARG A 176 4.31 21.17 -2.18
CA ARG A 176 4.64 22.34 -2.99
C ARG A 176 6.14 22.33 -3.20
N ALA A 177 6.56 22.02 -4.41
CA ALA A 177 7.98 21.83 -4.69
C ALA A 177 8.66 23.06 -5.31
N HIS A 178 7.91 24.15 -5.60
CA HIS A 178 8.47 25.35 -6.23
C HIS A 178 9.46 25.00 -7.35
N GLY A 179 10.70 25.46 -7.29
CA GLY A 179 11.81 25.09 -8.18
C GLY A 179 12.73 23.97 -7.66
N ALA A 180 12.29 23.23 -6.66
CA ALA A 180 13.07 22.18 -6.00
C ALA A 180 13.33 20.94 -6.90
N PHE A 181 14.16 20.03 -6.42
CA PHE A 181 14.54 18.84 -7.16
C PHE A 181 13.35 17.89 -7.38
N ALA A 182 12.63 17.49 -6.33
CA ALA A 182 11.49 16.58 -6.46
C ALA A 182 10.47 16.72 -5.33
N GLY A 183 9.21 16.41 -5.62
CA GLY A 183 8.20 16.24 -4.57
C GLY A 183 8.43 15.01 -3.71
N PHE A 184 8.55 13.86 -4.35
CA PHE A 184 8.87 12.60 -3.71
C PHE A 184 10.06 11.91 -4.35
N ARG A 185 10.86 11.26 -3.52
CA ARG A 185 11.84 10.26 -3.93
C ARG A 185 11.45 8.90 -3.39
N GLY A 186 11.48 7.90 -4.29
CA GLY A 186 11.05 6.55 -3.95
C GLY A 186 9.54 6.42 -3.79
N VAL A 187 9.12 5.20 -3.60
CA VAL A 187 7.74 4.80 -3.30
C VAL A 187 7.75 3.45 -2.60
N CYS A 188 6.87 3.25 -1.64
CA CYS A 188 6.70 1.94 -1.00
C CYS A 188 6.16 0.94 -2.02
N GLY A 189 6.75 -0.22 -2.11
CA GLY A 189 6.36 -1.21 -3.13
C GLY A 189 6.63 -2.66 -2.74
N SER A 190 7.09 -2.89 -1.50
CA SER A 190 7.19 -4.23 -0.92
C SER A 190 6.11 -4.38 0.15
N GLY A 191 4.83 -4.44 -0.27
CA GLY A 191 3.70 -4.49 0.64
C GLY A 191 3.39 -3.15 1.31
N GLY A 192 3.73 -2.06 0.66
CA GLY A 192 3.35 -0.70 1.00
C GLY A 192 2.87 0.03 -0.24
N SER A 193 2.13 1.13 -0.09
CA SER A 193 1.56 1.89 -1.20
C SER A 193 1.42 3.36 -0.89
N PHE A 194 1.33 4.18 -1.94
CA PHE A 194 0.96 5.59 -1.84
C PHE A 194 -0.47 5.79 -2.33
N SER A 195 -1.18 6.72 -1.69
CA SER A 195 -2.53 7.09 -2.12
C SER A 195 -2.83 8.55 -1.82
N HIS A 196 -3.61 9.19 -2.70
CA HIS A 196 -4.00 10.61 -2.58
C HIS A 196 -2.79 11.55 -2.45
N ILE A 197 -1.83 11.40 -3.34
CA ILE A 197 -0.62 12.22 -3.37
C ILE A 197 -0.77 13.34 -4.37
N SER A 198 -0.36 14.57 -4.01
CA SER A 198 -0.22 15.64 -4.98
C SER A 198 1.13 16.34 -4.90
N VAL A 199 1.70 16.69 -6.05
CA VAL A 199 2.91 17.52 -6.15
C VAL A 199 2.68 18.65 -7.15
N ARG A 200 2.98 19.87 -6.73
CA ARG A 200 2.96 21.06 -7.58
C ARG A 200 4.35 21.65 -7.71
N GLY A 201 4.80 21.83 -8.97
CA GLY A 201 6.14 22.34 -9.28
C GLY A 201 7.24 21.29 -9.14
N GLY A 202 8.48 21.76 -9.03
CA GLY A 202 9.69 20.96 -8.98
C GLY A 202 10.21 20.52 -10.35
N ARG A 203 11.45 20.03 -10.39
CA ARG A 203 11.99 19.40 -11.61
C ARG A 203 11.28 18.08 -11.88
N TYR A 204 11.05 17.29 -10.81
CA TYR A 204 10.33 16.01 -10.83
C TYR A 204 9.17 16.03 -9.82
N GLY A 205 8.03 15.48 -10.20
CA GLY A 205 6.98 15.16 -9.25
C GLY A 205 7.36 13.94 -8.41
N LEU A 206 7.68 12.85 -9.10
CA LEU A 206 8.22 11.62 -8.51
C LEU A 206 9.58 11.29 -9.15
N TYR A 207 10.60 11.13 -8.32
CA TYR A 207 11.93 10.66 -8.71
C TYR A 207 12.15 9.24 -8.16
N LEU A 208 11.90 8.23 -8.99
CA LEU A 208 11.91 6.82 -8.58
C LEU A 208 13.20 6.14 -9.06
N ALA A 209 14.35 6.67 -8.65
CA ALA A 209 15.67 6.15 -8.99
C ALA A 209 16.62 6.19 -7.79
N GLY A 210 17.76 5.49 -7.93
CA GLY A 210 18.78 5.47 -6.89
C GLY A 210 19.46 6.83 -6.73
N LEU A 211 19.66 7.27 -5.48
CA LEU A 211 20.24 8.56 -5.15
C LEU A 211 20.89 8.53 -3.76
N GLY A 212 21.94 9.35 -3.56
CA GLY A 212 22.57 9.55 -2.26
C GLY A 212 23.05 8.24 -1.63
N LEU A 213 22.76 8.07 -0.35
CA LEU A 213 23.14 6.88 0.44
C LEU A 213 22.51 5.57 -0.07
N GLN A 214 21.43 5.66 -0.84
CA GLN A 214 20.71 4.50 -1.38
C GLN A 214 20.97 4.25 -2.86
N LYS A 215 22.12 4.70 -3.39
CA LYS A 215 22.47 4.48 -4.82
C LYS A 215 22.45 3.01 -5.24
N ALA A 216 22.78 2.10 -4.33
CA ALA A 216 22.79 0.67 -4.59
C ALA A 216 21.39 0.07 -4.75
N PHE A 217 20.39 0.70 -4.15
CA PHE A 217 18.98 0.32 -4.25
C PHE A 217 18.34 1.28 -5.25
N SER A 218 18.09 0.84 -6.45
CA SER A 218 17.53 1.65 -7.55
C SER A 218 16.11 2.20 -7.24
N GLY A 219 15.95 2.84 -6.08
CA GLY A 219 14.77 3.52 -5.65
C GLY A 219 13.67 2.59 -5.14
N SER A 220 12.81 2.13 -6.00
CA SER A 220 11.53 1.54 -5.63
C SER A 220 11.56 0.05 -5.36
N GLN A 221 10.57 -0.40 -4.64
CA GLN A 221 10.35 -1.77 -4.25
C GLN A 221 9.74 -2.63 -5.38
N PRO A 222 9.57 -3.96 -5.20
CA PRO A 222 9.19 -4.89 -6.28
C PRO A 222 7.86 -4.63 -6.98
N SER A 223 6.88 -4.00 -6.34
CA SER A 223 5.57 -3.73 -6.94
C SER A 223 4.98 -2.41 -6.43
N PRO A 224 5.59 -1.26 -6.78
CA PRO A 224 5.09 0.04 -6.32
C PRO A 224 3.70 0.36 -6.89
N VAL A 225 2.82 0.84 -6.01
CA VAL A 225 1.45 1.24 -6.34
C VAL A 225 1.19 2.65 -5.85
N ILE A 226 0.63 3.47 -6.72
CA ILE A 226 0.15 4.82 -6.37
C ILE A 226 -1.27 5.00 -6.90
N SER A 227 -2.20 5.22 -5.99
CA SER A 227 -3.58 5.51 -6.33
C SER A 227 -3.92 6.98 -6.12
N TYR A 228 -4.69 7.55 -7.05
CA TYR A 228 -5.15 8.94 -7.01
C TYR A 228 -4.00 9.96 -6.87
N LEU A 229 -3.06 9.89 -7.81
CA LEU A 229 -1.92 10.80 -7.91
C LEU A 229 -2.30 12.07 -8.68
N THR A 230 -1.78 13.23 -8.26
CA THR A 230 -1.89 14.49 -9.00
C THR A 230 -0.53 15.17 -9.10
N LEU A 231 -0.02 15.35 -10.32
CA LEU A 231 1.25 16.01 -10.62
C LEU A 231 1.00 17.20 -11.54
N VAL A 232 1.45 18.40 -11.15
CA VAL A 232 1.18 19.63 -11.90
C VAL A 232 2.40 20.53 -11.95
N GLY A 233 2.82 20.94 -13.15
CA GLY A 233 3.79 22.00 -13.35
C GLY A 233 5.25 21.61 -13.10
N GLN A 234 5.61 20.34 -13.24
CA GLN A 234 7.00 19.88 -13.26
C GLN A 234 7.73 20.43 -14.48
N THR A 235 9.07 20.54 -14.41
CA THR A 235 9.86 21.13 -15.48
C THR A 235 10.69 20.15 -16.31
N GLU A 236 11.11 18.99 -15.75
CA GLU A 236 11.91 17.99 -16.46
C GLU A 236 11.13 16.72 -16.82
N ALA A 237 10.53 16.08 -15.82
CA ALA A 237 9.58 14.99 -16.02
C ALA A 237 8.59 14.97 -14.86
N SER A 238 7.32 14.70 -15.15
CA SER A 238 6.36 14.50 -14.05
C SER A 238 6.73 13.29 -13.21
N ILE A 239 7.17 12.22 -13.88
CA ILE A 239 7.71 11.01 -13.23
C ILE A 239 8.96 10.57 -13.97
N LEU A 240 10.06 10.37 -13.24
CA LEU A 240 11.21 9.60 -13.70
C LEU A 240 11.18 8.27 -12.96
N ALA A 241 11.05 7.16 -13.68
CA ALA A 241 10.92 5.84 -13.09
C ALA A 241 12.02 4.88 -13.55
N ALA A 242 12.79 4.40 -12.57
CA ALA A 242 13.76 3.31 -12.71
C ALA A 242 13.50 2.27 -11.61
N THR A 243 12.26 1.78 -11.53
CA THR A 243 11.80 0.88 -10.48
C THR A 243 12.28 -0.55 -10.70
N ARG A 244 12.42 -1.31 -9.62
CA ARG A 244 12.81 -2.74 -9.70
C ARG A 244 11.71 -3.63 -10.25
N GLY A 245 10.47 -3.29 -9.99
CA GLY A 245 9.30 -4.03 -10.47
C GLY A 245 8.29 -3.09 -11.12
N PRO A 246 7.15 -3.61 -11.56
CA PRO A 246 6.14 -2.83 -12.26
C PRO A 246 5.59 -1.70 -11.40
N LEU A 247 5.70 -0.46 -11.88
CA LEU A 247 5.02 0.69 -11.29
C LEU A 247 3.56 0.70 -11.75
N THR A 248 2.63 0.67 -10.82
CA THR A 248 1.21 0.76 -11.11
C THR A 248 0.65 2.09 -10.63
N LEU A 249 0.19 2.91 -11.57
CA LEU A 249 -0.48 4.18 -11.34
C LEU A 249 -1.95 4.03 -11.70
N VAL A 250 -2.83 4.35 -10.76
CA VAL A 250 -4.27 4.26 -10.98
C VAL A 250 -4.97 5.55 -10.54
N GLY A 251 -5.83 6.08 -11.41
CA GLY A 251 -6.49 7.36 -11.17
C GLY A 251 -5.52 8.55 -11.13
N ALA A 252 -4.45 8.53 -11.92
CA ALA A 252 -3.48 9.62 -11.97
C ALA A 252 -3.98 10.81 -12.80
N LEU A 253 -3.62 12.04 -12.39
CA LEU A 253 -3.65 13.25 -13.20
C LEU A 253 -2.25 13.80 -13.31
N ILE A 254 -1.77 13.93 -14.54
CA ILE A 254 -0.45 14.45 -14.84
C ILE A 254 -0.61 15.65 -15.79
N GLU A 255 -0.24 16.84 -15.30
CA GLU A 255 -0.18 18.07 -16.10
C GLU A 255 1.27 18.57 -16.16
N GLY A 256 2.05 18.05 -17.11
CA GLY A 256 3.48 18.31 -17.17
C GLY A 256 4.17 17.62 -18.34
N PRO A 257 5.52 17.46 -18.28
CA PRO A 257 6.33 16.90 -19.37
C PRO A 257 6.13 15.39 -19.60
N GLY A 258 5.27 14.72 -18.81
CA GLY A 258 4.98 13.30 -18.97
C GLY A 258 5.83 12.38 -18.08
N ILE A 259 5.88 11.09 -18.49
CA ILE A 259 6.54 10.01 -17.75
C ILE A 259 7.76 9.54 -18.53
N ARG A 260 8.90 9.45 -17.85
CA ARG A 260 10.15 8.93 -18.40
C ARG A 260 10.52 7.63 -17.67
N LEU A 261 10.64 6.54 -18.45
CA LEU A 261 11.00 5.21 -17.95
C LEU A 261 12.47 4.96 -18.30
N GLU A 262 13.34 4.95 -17.30
CA GLU A 262 14.77 4.76 -17.52
C GLU A 262 15.22 3.34 -17.19
N GLY A 263 16.30 2.94 -17.86
CA GLY A 263 16.88 1.63 -17.77
C GLY A 263 17.29 1.25 -16.37
N ALA A 264 16.82 0.14 -15.93
CA ALA A 264 17.34 -0.56 -14.80
C ALA A 264 18.61 -1.37 -15.19
N ARG A 265 19.30 -1.87 -14.16
CA ARG A 265 20.53 -2.66 -14.31
C ARG A 265 20.26 -4.05 -14.88
N ASN A 266 19.00 -4.49 -14.80
CA ASN A 266 18.56 -5.82 -15.18
C ASN A 266 17.48 -5.69 -16.25
N PRO A 267 17.47 -6.47 -17.34
CA PRO A 267 16.41 -6.45 -18.35
C PRO A 267 15.02 -6.75 -17.74
N PHE A 268 14.97 -7.32 -16.56
CA PHE A 268 13.73 -7.68 -15.85
C PHE A 268 13.18 -6.58 -14.93
N ASP A 269 13.88 -5.47 -14.77
CA ASP A 269 13.44 -4.38 -13.91
C ASP A 269 12.43 -3.48 -14.63
N GLY A 270 11.46 -3.01 -13.86
CA GLY A 270 10.53 -1.98 -14.26
C GLY A 270 9.51 -2.38 -15.31
N ALA A 271 8.43 -1.70 -15.29
CA ALA A 271 7.36 -1.63 -16.26
C ALA A 271 6.40 -0.54 -15.81
N LEU A 272 5.49 -0.11 -16.65
CA LEU A 272 4.45 0.85 -16.26
C LEU A 272 3.07 0.28 -16.56
N ASN A 273 2.22 0.26 -15.54
CA ASN A 273 0.77 0.18 -15.68
C ASN A 273 0.17 1.56 -15.39
N LEU A 274 -0.57 2.11 -16.31
CA LEU A 274 -1.32 3.36 -16.12
C LEU A 274 -2.79 3.09 -16.41
N VAL A 275 -3.62 3.24 -15.38
CA VAL A 275 -5.02 2.83 -15.43
C VAL A 275 -5.92 3.98 -15.00
N ASP A 276 -7.06 4.17 -15.67
CA ASP A 276 -8.07 5.18 -15.33
C ASP A 276 -7.46 6.56 -15.08
N SER A 277 -6.58 7.01 -15.99
CA SER A 277 -5.69 8.15 -15.74
C SER A 277 -5.78 9.21 -16.84
N VAL A 278 -5.32 10.41 -16.51
CA VAL A 278 -5.35 11.57 -17.38
C VAL A 278 -3.95 12.17 -17.50
N ILE A 279 -3.48 12.38 -18.72
CA ILE A 279 -2.26 13.14 -19.02
C ILE A 279 -2.64 14.38 -19.84
N ARG A 280 -2.33 15.56 -19.33
CA ARG A 280 -2.33 16.83 -20.07
C ARG A 280 -0.88 17.19 -20.33
N LEU A 281 -0.40 16.85 -21.52
CA LEU A 281 1.00 17.03 -21.87
C LEU A 281 1.33 18.51 -21.99
N ARG A 282 2.43 18.91 -21.36
CA ARG A 282 3.03 20.23 -21.53
C ARG A 282 4.48 20.04 -21.98
N GLY A 283 4.78 20.47 -23.20
CA GLY A 283 6.07 20.28 -23.83
C GLY A 283 5.99 19.55 -25.17
N ALA A 284 7.13 19.40 -25.84
CA ALA A 284 7.20 18.85 -27.20
C ALA A 284 7.48 17.34 -27.27
N GLY A 285 7.77 16.70 -26.13
CA GLY A 285 8.10 15.27 -26.07
C GLY A 285 6.88 14.36 -26.10
N PRO A 286 7.07 13.03 -26.08
CA PRO A 286 5.99 12.06 -25.90
C PRO A 286 5.45 12.11 -24.46
N ALA A 287 4.17 11.74 -24.29
CA ALA A 287 3.57 11.70 -22.96
C ALA A 287 4.19 10.58 -22.07
N ILE A 288 4.65 9.50 -22.71
CA ILE A 288 5.37 8.40 -22.05
C ILE A 288 6.55 8.01 -22.95
N SER A 289 7.75 7.91 -22.37
CA SER A 289 8.94 7.48 -23.12
C SER A 289 9.83 6.57 -22.31
N GLY A 290 10.60 5.73 -22.97
CA GLY A 290 11.65 4.94 -22.35
C GLY A 290 11.79 3.51 -22.88
N ASN A 291 12.55 2.71 -22.14
CA ASN A 291 12.99 1.38 -22.55
C ASN A 291 12.35 0.24 -21.72
N ARG A 292 11.12 0.45 -21.23
CA ARG A 292 10.39 -0.51 -20.38
C ARG A 292 9.03 -0.88 -20.97
N PRO A 293 8.50 -2.07 -20.63
CA PRO A 293 7.14 -2.45 -21.03
C PRO A 293 6.12 -1.47 -20.47
N VAL A 294 5.10 -1.19 -21.26
CA VAL A 294 4.02 -0.26 -20.90
C VAL A 294 2.68 -0.92 -21.18
N TYR A 295 1.79 -0.85 -20.19
CA TYR A 295 0.38 -1.18 -20.34
C TYR A 295 -0.49 0.00 -19.91
N LEU A 296 -1.33 0.47 -20.83
CA LEU A 296 -2.28 1.56 -20.58
C LEU A 296 -3.69 1.01 -20.71
N SER A 297 -4.55 1.33 -19.76
CA SER A 297 -5.95 0.98 -19.77
C SER A 297 -6.79 2.17 -19.39
N ASN A 298 -7.69 2.58 -20.30
CA ASN A 298 -8.63 3.67 -20.05
C ASN A 298 -7.93 4.99 -19.66
N VAL A 299 -7.01 5.45 -20.52
CA VAL A 299 -6.19 6.65 -20.33
C VAL A 299 -6.59 7.74 -21.30
N TYR A 300 -6.82 8.94 -20.78
CA TYR A 300 -7.09 10.13 -21.60
C TYR A 300 -5.84 10.99 -21.71
N VAL A 301 -5.42 11.29 -22.95
CA VAL A 301 -4.23 12.11 -23.21
C VAL A 301 -4.63 13.34 -24.00
N HIS A 302 -4.23 14.52 -23.54
CA HIS A 302 -4.52 15.81 -24.13
C HIS A 302 -3.27 16.43 -24.72
N ASP A 303 -3.38 16.96 -25.95
CA ASP A 303 -2.36 17.73 -26.65
C ASP A 303 -1.01 17.00 -26.83
N ALA A 304 -1.05 15.70 -27.10
CA ALA A 304 0.13 14.91 -27.37
C ALA A 304 0.20 14.48 -28.83
N ARG A 305 1.21 14.95 -29.57
CA ARG A 305 1.50 14.43 -30.92
C ARG A 305 1.84 12.94 -30.85
N GLU A 306 2.54 12.55 -29.79
CA GLU A 306 2.97 11.19 -29.53
C GLU A 306 2.62 10.82 -28.08
N ILE A 307 1.83 9.77 -27.91
CA ILE A 307 1.39 9.31 -26.60
C ILE A 307 2.47 8.45 -25.95
N ALA A 308 3.06 7.52 -26.69
CA ALA A 308 4.11 6.65 -26.17
C ALA A 308 5.22 6.44 -27.19
N ARG A 309 6.47 6.52 -26.73
CA ARG A 309 7.69 6.16 -27.46
C ARG A 309 8.47 5.16 -26.61
N ILE A 310 8.29 3.89 -26.92
CA ILE A 310 8.98 2.79 -26.25
C ILE A 310 10.04 2.25 -27.21
N ASP A 311 11.27 2.12 -26.73
CA ASP A 311 12.39 1.63 -27.52
C ASP A 311 12.03 0.33 -28.23
N ASN A 312 12.47 0.18 -29.48
CA ASN A 312 12.20 -0.99 -30.31
C ASN A 312 10.71 -1.32 -30.58
N ALA A 313 9.78 -0.44 -30.19
CA ALA A 313 8.37 -0.57 -30.53
C ALA A 313 7.90 0.58 -31.42
N PRO A 314 6.93 0.37 -32.30
CA PRO A 314 6.32 1.46 -33.07
C PRO A 314 5.75 2.53 -32.13
N PRO A 315 5.99 3.82 -32.36
CA PRO A 315 5.46 4.88 -31.54
C PRO A 315 3.94 4.94 -31.59
N LEU A 316 3.29 5.19 -30.46
CA LEU A 316 1.86 5.43 -30.39
C LEU A 316 1.58 6.90 -30.66
N GLY A 317 0.99 7.20 -31.81
CA GLY A 317 0.55 8.54 -32.17
C GLY A 317 -0.64 9.01 -31.34
N GLY A 318 -0.76 10.33 -31.21
CA GLY A 318 -1.88 10.99 -30.56
C GLY A 318 -2.32 12.21 -31.34
N ARG A 319 -2.99 13.16 -30.71
CA ARG A 319 -3.48 14.40 -31.32
C ARG A 319 -2.66 15.59 -30.81
N PRO A 320 -2.02 16.38 -31.70
CA PRO A 320 -1.30 17.59 -31.32
C PRO A 320 -2.19 18.63 -30.63
N LYS A 321 -3.50 18.57 -30.90
CA LYS A 321 -4.55 19.38 -30.28
C LYS A 321 -5.77 18.52 -29.98
N GLY A 322 -6.25 18.58 -28.72
CA GLY A 322 -7.45 17.86 -28.27
C GLY A 322 -7.12 16.51 -27.62
N TRP A 323 -8.16 15.77 -27.35
CA TRP A 323 -8.11 14.54 -26.54
C TRP A 323 -7.98 13.28 -27.39
N THR A 324 -7.17 12.36 -26.92
CA THR A 324 -7.14 10.95 -27.38
C THR A 324 -7.48 10.05 -26.20
N HIS A 325 -8.44 9.15 -26.37
CA HIS A 325 -8.75 8.11 -25.42
C HIS A 325 -8.00 6.83 -25.81
N VAL A 326 -7.04 6.43 -24.99
CA VAL A 326 -6.38 5.14 -25.06
C VAL A 326 -7.25 4.16 -24.26
N ILE A 327 -8.05 3.37 -24.99
CA ILE A 327 -8.89 2.34 -24.40
C ILE A 327 -8.00 1.23 -23.84
N GLU A 328 -7.05 0.78 -24.67
CA GLU A 328 -6.05 -0.21 -24.28
C GLU A 328 -4.80 -0.06 -25.17
N TYR A 329 -3.64 -0.12 -24.56
CA TYR A 329 -2.34 -0.14 -25.26
C TYR A 329 -1.35 -1.00 -24.48
N ALA A 330 -0.65 -1.88 -25.21
CA ALA A 330 0.47 -2.63 -24.66
C ALA A 330 1.64 -2.60 -25.65
N ALA A 331 2.83 -2.24 -25.18
CA ALA A 331 4.05 -2.27 -25.97
C ALA A 331 5.25 -2.68 -25.09
N SER A 332 6.19 -3.35 -25.74
CA SER A 332 7.40 -3.87 -25.12
C SER A 332 8.64 -3.48 -25.91
N PRO A 333 9.75 -3.13 -25.24
CA PRO A 333 11.03 -2.88 -25.89
C PRO A 333 11.76 -4.18 -26.28
N SER A 334 11.28 -5.35 -25.90
CA SER A 334 11.99 -6.62 -26.04
C SER A 334 11.04 -7.80 -26.20
N VAL A 335 11.49 -8.79 -26.95
CA VAL A 335 10.81 -10.09 -27.12
C VAL A 335 10.67 -10.87 -25.81
N LEU A 336 11.41 -10.49 -24.76
CA LEU A 336 11.31 -11.07 -23.41
C LEU A 336 10.03 -10.68 -22.69
N TYR A 337 9.28 -9.71 -23.22
CA TYR A 337 8.01 -9.24 -22.63
C TYR A 337 6.88 -9.39 -23.65
N PRO A 338 6.53 -10.61 -24.03
CA PRO A 338 5.50 -10.86 -25.04
C PRO A 338 4.13 -10.34 -24.66
N ILE A 339 3.29 -10.20 -25.67
CA ILE A 339 1.87 -9.90 -25.58
C ILE A 339 1.11 -11.15 -25.94
N TRP A 340 0.24 -11.62 -25.04
CA TRP A 340 -0.60 -12.79 -25.23
C TRP A 340 -2.08 -12.39 -25.26
N VAL A 341 -2.80 -12.81 -26.29
CA VAL A 341 -4.24 -12.54 -26.45
C VAL A 341 -4.95 -13.82 -26.83
N ASN A 342 -5.92 -14.27 -26.04
CA ASN A 342 -6.69 -15.50 -26.25
C ASN A 342 -5.79 -16.71 -26.55
N GLY A 343 -4.73 -16.88 -25.75
CA GLY A 343 -3.81 -18.00 -25.88
C GLY A 343 -2.76 -17.89 -26.99
N ALA A 344 -2.81 -16.85 -27.82
CA ALA A 344 -1.85 -16.65 -28.90
C ALA A 344 -0.86 -15.50 -28.57
N ARG A 345 0.43 -15.76 -28.80
CA ARG A 345 1.49 -14.75 -28.74
C ARG A 345 1.39 -13.80 -29.94
N ARG A 346 1.55 -12.50 -29.69
CA ARG A 346 1.57 -11.45 -30.72
C ARG A 346 2.96 -10.82 -30.84
N SER A 347 3.36 -10.52 -32.05
CA SER A 347 4.58 -9.76 -32.35
C SER A 347 4.35 -8.25 -32.26
N GLU A 348 3.12 -7.80 -32.55
CA GLU A 348 2.78 -6.38 -32.66
C GLU A 348 2.16 -5.85 -31.34
N PRO A 349 2.35 -4.56 -31.05
CA PRO A 349 1.68 -3.90 -29.93
C PRO A 349 0.16 -4.07 -29.99
N LEU A 350 -0.46 -4.12 -28.82
CA LEU A 350 -1.91 -4.02 -28.70
C LEU A 350 -2.30 -2.55 -28.72
N VAL A 351 -3.11 -2.13 -29.68
CA VAL A 351 -3.49 -0.72 -29.85
C VAL A 351 -4.99 -0.60 -30.04
N GLN A 352 -5.64 0.06 -29.07
CA GLN A 352 -7.04 0.46 -29.15
C GLN A 352 -7.15 1.92 -28.70
N VAL A 353 -7.18 2.84 -29.64
CA VAL A 353 -7.24 4.28 -29.39
C VAL A 353 -8.30 4.94 -30.25
N LYS A 354 -8.85 6.04 -29.75
CA LYS A 354 -9.82 6.85 -30.53
C LYS A 354 -9.72 8.33 -30.16
N PRO A 355 -10.07 9.25 -31.08
CA PRO A 355 -10.35 10.63 -30.73
C PRO A 355 -11.45 10.70 -29.67
N SER A 356 -11.38 11.65 -28.76
CA SER A 356 -12.42 11.83 -27.74
C SER A 356 -12.57 13.30 -27.33
N GLY A 357 -13.56 13.59 -26.48
CA GLY A 357 -13.62 14.76 -25.61
C GLY A 357 -12.82 14.57 -24.32
N PRO A 358 -12.93 15.51 -23.38
CA PRO A 358 -12.35 15.35 -22.06
C PRO A 358 -12.90 14.11 -21.35
N PRO A 359 -12.14 13.54 -20.38
CA PRO A 359 -12.67 12.45 -19.55
C PRO A 359 -13.93 12.89 -18.79
N PRO A 360 -14.79 11.95 -18.39
CA PRO A 360 -15.89 12.24 -17.47
C PRO A 360 -15.38 12.92 -16.19
N GLU A 361 -16.16 13.81 -15.59
CA GLU A 361 -15.75 14.58 -14.40
C GLU A 361 -15.35 13.65 -13.24
N ASP A 362 -16.13 12.58 -13.03
CA ASP A 362 -15.91 11.63 -11.96
C ASP A 362 -14.96 10.47 -12.29
N PHE A 363 -14.33 10.54 -13.44
CA PHE A 363 -13.50 9.47 -14.00
C PHE A 363 -12.49 8.86 -13.03
N ARG A 364 -11.82 9.68 -12.22
CA ARG A 364 -10.81 9.26 -11.27
C ARG A 364 -11.38 8.92 -9.88
N ARG A 365 -12.61 9.35 -9.58
CA ARG A 365 -13.21 9.25 -8.22
C ARG A 365 -13.43 7.82 -7.74
N ALA A 366 -13.51 6.85 -8.66
CA ALA A 366 -13.60 5.44 -8.29
C ALA A 366 -12.41 4.97 -7.42
N HIS A 367 -11.26 5.66 -7.52
CA HIS A 367 -10.03 5.33 -6.79
C HIS A 367 -9.79 6.22 -5.57
N GLN A 368 -10.76 7.06 -5.21
CA GLN A 368 -10.69 7.98 -4.09
C GLN A 368 -11.68 7.59 -3.01
N TRP A 369 -11.29 7.67 -1.74
CA TRP A 369 -12.27 7.72 -0.66
C TRP A 369 -12.83 9.13 -0.55
N GLN A 370 -14.12 9.23 -0.35
CA GLN A 370 -14.79 10.54 -0.35
C GLN A 370 -14.92 11.13 1.05
N GLU A 371 -15.04 10.26 2.06
CA GLU A 371 -15.14 10.68 3.44
C GLU A 371 -13.82 10.43 4.18
N PRO A 372 -13.19 11.47 4.75
CA PRO A 372 -12.05 11.29 5.63
C PRO A 372 -12.48 10.51 6.89
N LEU A 373 -11.52 9.88 7.56
CA LEU A 373 -11.74 9.35 8.91
C LEU A 373 -12.02 10.52 9.86
N ALA A 374 -12.89 10.26 10.85
CA ALA A 374 -13.09 11.19 11.95
C ALA A 374 -11.77 11.37 12.74
N ASN A 375 -11.55 12.54 13.33
CA ASN A 375 -10.47 12.69 14.28
C ASN A 375 -10.83 11.97 15.58
N TRP A 376 -9.82 11.42 16.27
CA TRP A 376 -10.04 10.67 17.52
C TRP A 376 -10.71 11.50 18.63
N ASP A 377 -10.61 12.83 18.59
CA ASP A 377 -11.15 13.79 19.54
C ASP A 377 -12.47 14.44 19.10
N ASP A 378 -13.06 13.98 17.99
CA ASP A 378 -14.37 14.47 17.54
C ASP A 378 -15.48 14.02 18.51
N PRO A 379 -16.42 14.90 18.87
CA PRO A 379 -17.47 14.59 19.87
C PRO A 379 -18.35 13.39 19.52
N GLY A 380 -18.44 13.03 18.23
CA GLY A 380 -19.22 11.89 17.74
C GLY A 380 -18.48 10.54 17.83
N VAL A 381 -17.17 10.56 18.06
CA VAL A 381 -16.32 9.37 18.06
C VAL A 381 -16.36 8.68 19.43
N ALA A 382 -16.54 7.37 19.41
CA ALA A 382 -16.37 6.54 20.61
C ALA A 382 -14.90 6.19 20.80
N ASN A 383 -14.23 6.77 21.78
CA ASN A 383 -12.96 6.27 22.25
C ASN A 383 -13.20 5.07 23.16
N VAL A 384 -12.75 3.87 22.75
CA VAL A 384 -13.06 2.64 23.52
C VAL A 384 -12.45 2.61 24.92
N LYS A 385 -11.42 3.42 25.19
CA LYS A 385 -10.82 3.51 26.53
C LYS A 385 -11.56 4.44 27.48
N GLU A 386 -12.42 5.31 26.96
CA GLU A 386 -13.19 6.26 27.77
C GLU A 386 -14.53 5.67 28.24
N PRO A 387 -15.09 6.21 29.35
CA PRO A 387 -16.46 5.90 29.72
C PRO A 387 -17.45 6.26 28.60
N PRO A 388 -18.51 5.48 28.39
CA PRO A 388 -18.95 4.34 29.20
C PRO A 388 -18.29 3.00 28.81
N TYR A 389 -17.33 2.96 27.89
CA TYR A 389 -16.78 1.72 27.32
C TYR A 389 -15.67 1.14 28.20
N SER A 390 -14.64 1.92 28.50
CA SER A 390 -13.57 1.63 29.46
C SER A 390 -12.74 0.38 29.16
N ALA A 391 -12.49 0.10 27.86
CA ALA A 391 -11.57 -0.94 27.42
C ALA A 391 -10.17 -0.69 28.00
N LYS A 392 -9.48 -1.75 28.41
CA LYS A 392 -8.14 -1.65 29.03
C LYS A 392 -7.03 -1.58 28.00
N GLY A 393 -7.09 -2.44 26.97
CA GLY A 393 -6.04 -2.53 25.95
C GLY A 393 -4.68 -2.87 26.54
N ASP A 394 -4.64 -3.67 27.62
CA ASP A 394 -3.45 -4.05 28.40
C ASP A 394 -2.83 -5.39 27.95
N GLY A 395 -3.48 -6.08 27.00
CA GLY A 395 -3.05 -7.39 26.51
C GLY A 395 -3.47 -8.57 27.38
N VAL A 396 -4.29 -8.36 28.40
CA VAL A 396 -4.72 -9.37 29.40
C VAL A 396 -6.24 -9.35 29.61
N SER A 397 -6.79 -8.16 29.87
CA SER A 397 -8.22 -7.96 30.14
C SER A 397 -9.06 -8.27 28.92
N ASP A 398 -10.27 -8.83 29.14
CA ASP A 398 -11.23 -9.02 28.07
C ASP A 398 -11.92 -7.70 27.73
N ASP A 399 -11.60 -7.15 26.56
CA ASP A 399 -12.12 -5.88 26.07
C ASP A 399 -13.33 -6.05 25.12
N THR A 400 -13.83 -7.29 24.95
CA THR A 400 -14.87 -7.61 23.96
C THR A 400 -16.12 -6.77 24.13
N GLU A 401 -16.68 -6.74 25.33
CA GLU A 401 -17.94 -6.03 25.60
C GLU A 401 -17.78 -4.52 25.47
N ALA A 402 -16.64 -3.98 25.88
CA ALA A 402 -16.34 -2.55 25.77
C ALA A 402 -16.31 -2.11 24.31
N ILE A 403 -15.57 -2.84 23.44
CA ILE A 403 -15.44 -2.51 22.02
C ILE A 403 -16.76 -2.79 21.31
N GLN A 404 -17.41 -3.93 21.57
CA GLN A 404 -18.66 -4.29 20.90
C GLN A 404 -19.77 -3.27 21.20
N ARG A 405 -19.90 -2.82 22.43
CA ARG A 405 -20.86 -1.78 22.83
C ARG A 405 -20.58 -0.45 22.11
N ALA A 406 -19.31 -0.08 21.94
CA ALA A 406 -18.95 1.11 21.16
C ALA A 406 -19.39 0.98 19.71
N LEU A 407 -19.14 -0.19 19.07
CA LEU A 407 -19.55 -0.50 17.70
C LEU A 407 -21.09 -0.52 17.53
N GLU A 408 -21.83 -0.91 18.55
CA GLU A 408 -23.30 -0.91 18.51
C GLU A 408 -23.91 0.50 18.66
N GLN A 409 -23.26 1.37 19.41
CA GLN A 409 -23.79 2.69 19.75
C GLN A 409 -23.33 3.81 18.83
N LYS A 410 -22.14 3.69 18.25
CA LYS A 410 -21.50 4.74 17.46
C LYS A 410 -21.10 4.26 16.08
N ARG A 411 -21.18 5.17 15.11
CA ARG A 411 -20.67 4.93 13.75
C ARG A 411 -19.14 4.91 13.73
N ASP A 412 -18.52 5.92 14.33
CA ASP A 412 -17.09 6.13 14.37
C ASP A 412 -16.53 5.65 15.71
N VAL A 413 -15.69 4.62 15.69
CA VAL A 413 -15.09 3.98 16.88
C VAL A 413 -13.57 4.03 16.77
N PHE A 414 -12.95 4.66 17.74
CA PHE A 414 -11.51 4.81 17.82
C PHE A 414 -10.89 3.80 18.78
N LEU A 415 -9.87 3.11 18.31
CA LEU A 415 -9.00 2.22 19.07
C LEU A 415 -7.69 2.96 19.39
N PRO A 416 -7.51 3.56 20.56
CA PRO A 416 -6.22 4.10 20.98
C PRO A 416 -5.11 3.04 21.00
N LYS A 417 -3.87 3.48 21.23
CA LYS A 417 -2.75 2.56 21.48
C LYS A 417 -3.13 1.54 22.56
N GLY A 418 -3.01 0.26 22.23
CA GLY A 418 -3.35 -0.83 23.14
C GLY A 418 -3.24 -2.19 22.47
N ILE A 419 -3.31 -3.22 23.30
CA ILE A 419 -3.45 -4.61 22.88
C ILE A 419 -4.77 -5.10 23.46
N TYR A 420 -5.82 -5.14 22.65
CA TYR A 420 -7.17 -5.47 23.07
C TYR A 420 -7.41 -6.97 22.92
N CYS A 421 -7.53 -7.67 24.05
CA CYS A 421 -7.90 -9.09 24.05
C CYS A 421 -9.41 -9.22 23.87
N ILE A 422 -9.85 -10.10 22.99
CA ILE A 422 -11.27 -10.37 22.76
C ILE A 422 -11.58 -11.85 22.92
N SER A 423 -12.71 -12.16 23.54
CA SER A 423 -13.18 -13.54 23.77
C SER A 423 -14.20 -14.04 22.75
N ARG A 424 -14.69 -13.19 21.87
CA ARG A 424 -15.59 -13.52 20.76
C ARG A 424 -15.41 -12.53 19.62
N PRO A 425 -15.88 -12.86 18.38
CA PRO A 425 -15.82 -11.97 17.23
C PRO A 425 -16.45 -10.60 17.48
N LEU A 426 -15.74 -9.54 17.08
CA LEU A 426 -16.32 -8.20 16.97
C LEU A 426 -17.15 -8.09 15.71
N ARG A 427 -18.34 -7.55 15.79
CA ARG A 427 -19.30 -7.40 14.70
C ARG A 427 -19.52 -5.94 14.38
N LEU A 428 -19.20 -5.55 13.17
CA LEU A 428 -19.51 -4.22 12.63
C LEU A 428 -20.99 -4.12 12.27
N ARG A 429 -21.58 -2.93 12.44
CA ARG A 429 -22.86 -2.56 11.80
C ARG A 429 -22.61 -2.17 10.34
N ALA A 430 -23.67 -2.03 9.57
CA ALA A 430 -23.59 -1.70 8.14
C ALA A 430 -22.89 -0.37 7.83
N ASP A 431 -22.87 0.55 8.78
CA ASP A 431 -22.29 1.89 8.67
C ASP A 431 -21.03 2.11 9.56
N SER A 432 -20.56 1.07 10.26
CA SER A 432 -19.47 1.19 11.23
C SER A 432 -18.16 1.63 10.59
N ARG A 433 -17.45 2.53 11.28
CA ARG A 433 -16.10 2.98 10.92
C ARG A 433 -15.17 2.76 12.13
N LEU A 434 -14.44 1.65 12.12
CA LEU A 434 -13.47 1.29 13.15
C LEU A 434 -12.07 1.71 12.71
N PHE A 435 -11.39 2.53 13.51
CA PHE A 435 -10.06 3.00 13.18
C PHE A 435 -9.14 3.09 14.40
N GLY A 436 -7.83 3.04 14.17
CA GLY A 436 -6.80 3.05 15.20
C GLY A 436 -5.56 3.84 14.81
N LEU A 437 -4.41 3.46 15.36
CA LEU A 437 -3.11 4.12 15.19
C LEU A 437 -2.06 3.18 14.54
N GLY A 438 -2.46 2.48 13.48
CA GLY A 438 -1.58 1.51 12.81
C GLY A 438 -1.28 0.33 13.74
N VAL A 439 -0.04 -0.13 13.73
CA VAL A 439 0.39 -1.29 14.56
C VAL A 439 0.38 -1.02 16.05
N HIS A 440 0.13 0.21 16.48
CA HIS A 440 0.02 0.56 17.90
C HIS A 440 -1.33 0.15 18.50
N SER A 441 -2.35 -0.05 17.65
CA SER A 441 -3.68 -0.54 18.05
C SER A 441 -3.84 -1.98 17.57
N LYS A 442 -3.85 -2.93 18.51
CA LYS A 442 -3.89 -4.37 18.20
C LYS A 442 -5.11 -5.03 18.79
N ILE A 443 -5.76 -5.90 18.02
CA ILE A 443 -6.81 -6.80 18.49
C ILE A 443 -6.25 -8.22 18.42
N VAL A 444 -6.35 -8.96 19.53
CA VAL A 444 -5.86 -10.33 19.66
C VAL A 444 -6.93 -11.22 20.27
N PRO A 445 -7.00 -12.52 19.91
CA PRO A 445 -7.91 -13.43 20.57
C PRO A 445 -7.40 -13.75 21.97
N LYS A 446 -8.30 -13.88 22.94
CA LYS A 446 -8.00 -14.36 24.28
C LYS A 446 -7.73 -15.87 24.21
N ALA A 447 -6.59 -16.30 24.75
CA ALA A 447 -6.09 -17.68 24.57
C ALA A 447 -7.03 -18.77 25.10
N ASP A 448 -7.75 -18.49 26.19
CA ASP A 448 -8.69 -19.39 26.86
C ASP A 448 -10.14 -19.27 26.37
N SER A 449 -10.38 -18.51 25.30
CA SER A 449 -11.73 -18.29 24.80
C SER A 449 -12.30 -19.50 24.06
N PRO A 450 -13.47 -20.02 24.44
CA PRO A 450 -14.14 -21.10 23.71
C PRO A 450 -14.46 -20.76 22.24
N ALA A 451 -14.71 -19.48 21.92
CA ALA A 451 -15.05 -19.04 20.58
C ALA A 451 -13.89 -19.18 19.58
N PHE A 452 -12.65 -19.26 20.07
CA PHE A 452 -11.44 -19.36 19.26
C PHE A 452 -10.65 -20.64 19.51
N ALA A 453 -11.17 -21.54 20.35
CA ALA A 453 -10.45 -22.75 20.77
C ALA A 453 -10.42 -23.85 19.68
N ASP A 454 -11.45 -23.96 18.85
CA ASP A 454 -11.61 -25.06 17.90
C ASP A 454 -11.05 -24.70 16.50
N PRO A 455 -9.89 -25.26 16.10
CA PRO A 455 -9.31 -25.00 14.79
C PRO A 455 -10.13 -25.61 13.63
N THR A 456 -11.07 -26.53 13.92
CA THR A 456 -11.96 -27.10 12.90
C THR A 456 -13.18 -26.22 12.62
N LYS A 457 -13.49 -25.29 13.54
CA LYS A 457 -14.56 -24.29 13.44
C LYS A 457 -14.02 -22.88 13.74
N PRO A 458 -13.07 -22.39 12.94
CA PRO A 458 -12.39 -21.14 13.25
C PRO A 458 -13.36 -19.96 13.21
N SER A 459 -13.11 -18.97 14.07
CA SER A 459 -13.91 -17.74 14.17
C SER A 459 -13.08 -16.51 13.81
N PRO A 460 -13.69 -15.49 13.15
CA PRO A 460 -13.01 -14.25 12.81
C PRO A 460 -12.80 -13.38 14.06
N LEU A 461 -11.73 -12.56 14.07
CA LEU A 461 -11.63 -11.48 15.04
C LEU A 461 -12.59 -10.35 14.70
N LEU A 462 -12.78 -10.06 13.41
CA LEU A 462 -13.66 -9.01 12.91
C LEU A 462 -14.60 -9.56 11.84
N ALA A 463 -15.89 -9.28 11.97
CA ALA A 463 -16.91 -9.67 11.00
C ALA A 463 -17.80 -8.50 10.59
N THR A 464 -18.17 -8.44 9.31
CA THR A 464 -19.15 -7.47 8.77
C THR A 464 -20.51 -8.10 8.55
N PRO A 465 -21.59 -7.31 8.48
CA PRO A 465 -22.88 -7.82 8.01
C PRO A 465 -22.78 -8.30 6.57
N ASN A 466 -23.63 -9.24 6.18
CA ASN A 466 -23.77 -9.69 4.80
C ASN A 466 -24.81 -8.84 4.08
N ALA A 467 -24.40 -7.65 3.61
CA ALA A 467 -25.32 -6.66 3.05
C ALA A 467 -24.63 -5.85 1.93
N ALA A 468 -25.28 -5.77 0.78
CA ALA A 468 -24.75 -5.08 -0.40
C ALA A 468 -24.61 -3.56 -0.19
N GLU A 469 -25.52 -2.99 0.60
CA GLU A 469 -25.59 -1.56 0.92
C GLU A 469 -24.65 -1.16 2.08
N ALA A 470 -24.02 -2.11 2.77
CA ALA A 470 -23.12 -1.81 3.87
C ALA A 470 -21.90 -1.00 3.40
N THR A 471 -21.54 0.00 4.22
CA THR A 471 -20.43 0.95 3.99
C THR A 471 -19.39 0.88 5.11
N CYS A 472 -19.08 -0.35 5.56
CA CYS A 472 -18.13 -0.58 6.64
C CYS A 472 -16.73 -0.04 6.30
N VAL A 473 -16.09 0.60 7.29
CA VAL A 473 -14.69 1.02 7.20
C VAL A 473 -13.88 0.39 8.33
N ALA A 474 -12.76 -0.21 7.98
CA ALA A 474 -11.74 -0.70 8.90
C ALA A 474 -10.39 -0.05 8.54
N ALA A 475 -9.74 0.67 9.49
CA ALA A 475 -8.57 1.46 9.15
C ALA A 475 -7.53 1.53 10.27
N PHE A 476 -6.24 1.39 9.93
CA PHE A 476 -5.10 1.67 10.80
C PHE A 476 -5.10 0.91 12.13
N PHE A 477 -5.25 -0.40 12.08
CA PHE A 477 -5.03 -1.27 13.24
C PHE A 477 -4.50 -2.64 12.81
N GLN A 478 -4.09 -3.44 13.79
CA GLN A 478 -3.60 -4.80 13.55
C GLN A 478 -4.57 -5.84 14.12
N LEU A 479 -4.87 -6.86 13.33
CA LEU A 479 -5.54 -8.10 13.75
C LEU A 479 -4.47 -9.19 13.87
N TRP A 480 -4.20 -9.64 15.07
CA TRP A 480 -3.17 -10.64 15.33
C TRP A 480 -3.77 -11.94 15.85
N CYS A 481 -3.95 -12.90 14.98
CA CYS A 481 -4.49 -14.22 15.29
C CYS A 481 -3.36 -15.12 15.83
N ARG A 482 -3.31 -15.33 17.12
CA ARG A 482 -2.24 -16.07 17.80
C ARG A 482 -2.56 -17.53 18.05
N ILE A 483 -3.78 -17.96 17.79
CA ILE A 483 -4.30 -19.30 18.08
C ILE A 483 -4.98 -19.91 16.84
N PRO A 484 -4.92 -21.24 16.68
CA PRO A 484 -5.38 -21.92 15.47
C PRO A 484 -6.86 -21.76 15.13
N GLY A 485 -7.72 -21.56 16.12
CA GLY A 485 -9.16 -21.37 15.93
C GLY A 485 -9.57 -19.92 15.61
N ALA A 486 -8.61 -19.01 15.42
CA ALA A 486 -8.90 -17.61 15.09
C ALA A 486 -8.37 -17.22 13.72
N TYR A 487 -9.16 -16.45 12.93
CA TYR A 487 -8.71 -15.78 11.74
C TYR A 487 -9.07 -14.28 11.77
N ALA A 488 -8.45 -13.48 10.90
CA ALA A 488 -8.52 -12.04 11.04
C ALA A 488 -9.89 -11.47 10.67
N VAL A 489 -10.36 -11.71 9.45
CA VAL A 489 -11.52 -10.98 8.91
C VAL A 489 -12.47 -11.90 8.16
N HIS A 490 -13.77 -11.77 8.48
CA HIS A 490 -14.87 -12.25 7.66
C HIS A 490 -15.61 -11.06 7.05
N TRP A 491 -15.33 -10.77 5.77
CA TRP A 491 -15.82 -9.58 5.09
C TRP A 491 -16.94 -9.91 4.12
N ARG A 492 -18.13 -9.35 4.38
CA ARG A 492 -19.34 -9.55 3.57
C ARG A 492 -20.05 -8.23 3.29
N ALA A 493 -19.41 -7.10 3.55
CA ALA A 493 -19.94 -5.76 3.32
C ALA A 493 -19.70 -5.33 1.86
N GLY A 494 -20.65 -4.59 1.31
CA GLY A 494 -20.75 -4.24 -0.10
C GLY A 494 -19.62 -3.39 -0.68
N SER A 495 -19.76 -3.07 -1.96
CA SER A 495 -18.74 -2.40 -2.77
C SER A 495 -18.36 -0.98 -2.30
N ASN A 496 -19.18 -0.32 -1.50
CA ASN A 496 -18.88 1.00 -0.93
C ASN A 496 -18.09 0.93 0.38
N SER A 497 -17.78 -0.28 0.86
CA SER A 497 -16.97 -0.50 2.06
C SER A 497 -15.48 -0.33 1.78
N MET A 498 -14.68 -0.16 2.85
CA MET A 498 -13.26 0.13 2.71
C MET A 498 -12.41 -0.47 3.83
N VAL A 499 -11.26 -1.01 3.45
CA VAL A 499 -10.19 -1.40 4.37
C VAL A 499 -8.94 -0.59 4.05
N ARG A 500 -8.34 0.08 5.05
CA ARG A 500 -7.15 0.92 4.87
C ARG A 500 -6.09 0.55 5.90
N ASN A 501 -4.95 0.06 5.43
CA ASN A 501 -3.80 -0.22 6.29
C ASN A 501 -4.13 -1.06 7.53
N VAL A 502 -5.01 -2.05 7.38
CA VAL A 502 -5.27 -3.07 8.38
C VAL A 502 -4.26 -4.19 8.18
N ARG A 503 -3.38 -4.34 9.16
CA ARG A 503 -2.38 -5.41 9.13
C ARG A 503 -2.95 -6.67 9.73
N THR A 504 -2.82 -7.78 9.04
CA THR A 504 -3.15 -9.10 9.58
C THR A 504 -1.87 -9.88 9.89
N LYS A 505 -1.85 -10.59 11.01
CA LYS A 505 -0.71 -11.39 11.46
C LYS A 505 -1.21 -12.65 12.16
N LEU A 506 -0.58 -13.78 11.86
CA LEU A 506 -0.91 -15.06 12.46
C LEU A 506 0.17 -15.57 13.44
N SER A 507 1.40 -15.21 13.29
CA SER A 507 2.52 -15.72 14.10
C SER A 507 2.99 -14.76 15.22
N PRO A 508 3.72 -15.18 16.24
CA PRO A 508 4.01 -16.57 16.58
C PRO A 508 2.80 -17.28 17.19
N TRP A 509 2.67 -18.57 16.85
CA TRP A 509 1.71 -19.46 17.49
C TRP A 509 2.26 -19.96 18.81
N GLU A 510 1.37 -20.33 19.72
CA GLU A 510 1.77 -20.98 20.93
C GLU A 510 2.47 -22.32 20.61
N LYS A 511 3.49 -22.66 21.39
CA LYS A 511 4.27 -23.88 21.19
C LYS A 511 3.34 -25.11 21.28
N GLY A 512 3.30 -25.92 20.23
CA GLY A 512 2.43 -27.09 20.17
C GLY A 512 1.07 -26.87 19.50
N ALA A 513 0.73 -25.65 19.10
CA ALA A 513 -0.46 -25.39 18.28
C ALA A 513 -0.34 -26.09 16.92
N GLY A 514 -1.43 -26.72 16.49
CA GLY A 514 -1.51 -27.41 15.19
C GLY A 514 -1.44 -26.43 13.99
N PRO A 515 -1.34 -26.95 12.77
CA PRO A 515 -1.29 -26.12 11.56
C PRO A 515 -2.65 -25.45 11.29
N ALA A 516 -2.61 -24.21 10.75
CA ALA A 516 -3.82 -23.54 10.28
C ALA A 516 -4.35 -24.18 9.00
N SER A 517 -5.65 -24.37 8.92
CA SER A 517 -6.36 -24.94 7.77
C SER A 517 -7.43 -24.00 7.17
N HIS A 518 -7.48 -22.74 7.61
CA HIS A 518 -8.50 -21.76 7.25
C HIS A 518 -7.86 -20.50 6.68
N PRO A 519 -8.61 -19.63 5.97
CA PRO A 519 -8.08 -18.36 5.48
C PRO A 519 -7.79 -17.38 6.62
N VAL A 520 -6.88 -16.43 6.38
CA VAL A 520 -6.67 -15.27 7.25
C VAL A 520 -7.74 -14.21 6.99
N ILE A 521 -8.01 -13.94 5.72
CA ILE A 521 -9.06 -13.04 5.24
C ILE A 521 -10.02 -13.85 4.38
N LEU A 522 -11.28 -13.89 4.78
CA LEU A 522 -12.37 -14.49 4.03
C LEU A 522 -13.30 -13.39 3.51
N ILE A 523 -13.47 -13.30 2.19
CA ILE A 523 -14.41 -12.40 1.52
C ILE A 523 -15.43 -13.23 0.77
N GLU A 524 -16.71 -13.09 1.11
CA GLU A 524 -17.77 -13.86 0.48
C GLU A 524 -19.14 -13.14 0.53
N GLY A 525 -20.15 -13.71 -0.08
CA GLY A 525 -21.49 -13.14 -0.11
C GLY A 525 -21.50 -11.77 -0.82
N TYR A 526 -21.93 -10.71 -0.13
CA TYR A 526 -21.85 -9.34 -0.64
C TYR A 526 -20.48 -8.69 -0.39
N GLY A 527 -19.46 -9.44 -0.07
CA GLY A 527 -18.13 -8.91 0.21
C GLY A 527 -17.50 -8.23 -1.00
N GLY A 528 -17.18 -6.94 -0.87
CA GLY A 528 -16.57 -6.13 -1.90
C GLY A 528 -15.75 -4.98 -1.31
N GLY A 529 -15.70 -3.87 -2.04
CA GLY A 529 -15.09 -2.63 -1.58
C GLY A 529 -13.62 -2.46 -1.96
N ARG A 530 -13.01 -1.46 -1.37
CA ARG A 530 -11.63 -1.04 -1.67
C ARG A 530 -10.71 -1.39 -0.51
N TRP A 531 -9.64 -2.13 -0.82
CA TRP A 531 -8.66 -2.60 0.13
C TRP A 531 -7.30 -1.95 -0.16
N TYR A 532 -6.92 -0.98 0.65
CA TYR A 532 -5.62 -0.31 0.53
C TYR A 532 -4.61 -0.97 1.44
N ASN A 533 -3.51 -1.43 0.84
CA ASN A 533 -2.37 -2.00 1.53
C ASN A 533 -2.72 -3.26 2.36
N ALA A 534 -3.34 -4.25 1.71
CA ALA A 534 -3.69 -5.52 2.32
C ALA A 534 -2.42 -6.38 2.49
N LEU A 535 -1.96 -6.48 3.73
CA LEU A 535 -0.71 -7.14 4.09
C LEU A 535 -0.96 -8.40 4.92
N MET A 536 -0.39 -9.51 4.44
CA MET A 536 -0.28 -10.78 5.16
C MET A 536 1.18 -11.28 5.09
N HIS A 537 1.82 -11.38 6.24
CA HIS A 537 3.20 -11.83 6.37
C HIS A 537 3.29 -12.92 7.42
N GLU A 538 3.38 -14.20 6.97
CA GLU A 538 3.15 -15.32 7.88
C GLU A 538 4.15 -16.48 7.74
N LYS A 539 4.73 -16.86 8.88
CA LYS A 539 5.69 -17.96 8.99
C LYS A 539 5.26 -18.94 10.09
N PHE A 540 4.22 -19.72 9.87
CA PHE A 540 3.71 -20.71 10.84
C PHE A 540 3.29 -22.01 10.13
N PRO A 541 3.08 -23.12 10.85
CA PRO A 541 2.59 -24.35 10.26
C PRO A 541 1.19 -24.16 9.62
N GLN A 542 1.05 -24.60 8.37
CA GLN A 542 -0.18 -24.49 7.57
C GLN A 542 -0.45 -25.81 6.87
N THR A 543 -1.74 -26.14 6.69
CA THR A 543 -2.17 -27.22 5.79
C THR A 543 -2.35 -26.67 4.38
N ASN A 544 -2.52 -27.55 3.39
CA ASN A 544 -2.78 -27.15 2.00
C ASN A 544 -4.13 -26.44 1.81
N SER A 545 -5.05 -26.55 2.75
CA SER A 545 -6.33 -25.81 2.74
C SER A 545 -6.23 -24.38 3.27
N HIS A 546 -5.10 -23.98 3.84
CA HIS A 546 -4.89 -22.61 4.26
C HIS A 546 -4.82 -21.65 3.07
N ARG A 547 -5.34 -20.42 3.24
CA ARG A 547 -5.17 -19.26 2.34
C ARG A 547 -4.87 -18.02 3.14
N HIS A 548 -3.97 -17.18 2.64
CA HIS A 548 -3.86 -15.83 3.21
C HIS A 548 -5.12 -15.02 2.88
N VAL A 549 -5.60 -15.10 1.64
CA VAL A 549 -6.86 -14.49 1.22
C VAL A 549 -7.67 -15.52 0.44
N LEU A 550 -8.90 -15.72 0.86
CA LEU A 550 -9.92 -16.48 0.14
C LEU A 550 -11.08 -15.55 -0.22
N VAL A 551 -11.34 -15.38 -1.50
CA VAL A 551 -12.51 -14.66 -2.02
C VAL A 551 -13.36 -15.67 -2.76
N ARG A 552 -14.66 -15.79 -2.40
CA ARG A 552 -15.54 -16.73 -3.07
C ARG A 552 -16.97 -16.22 -3.22
N GLY A 553 -17.57 -16.55 -4.35
CA GLY A 553 -19.01 -16.37 -4.61
C GLY A 553 -19.49 -14.93 -4.66
N THR A 554 -18.61 -13.92 -4.65
CA THR A 554 -19.04 -12.51 -4.69
C THR A 554 -19.12 -11.96 -6.10
N ARG A 555 -20.07 -11.03 -6.29
CA ARG A 555 -20.29 -10.26 -7.53
C ARG A 555 -20.11 -8.75 -7.31
N GLN A 556 -19.80 -8.36 -6.08
CA GLN A 556 -19.56 -6.96 -5.72
C GLN A 556 -18.25 -6.47 -6.31
N ALA A 557 -18.19 -5.19 -6.67
CA ALA A 557 -16.93 -4.57 -7.09
C ALA A 557 -15.92 -4.64 -5.94
N LEU A 558 -14.77 -5.24 -6.22
CA LEU A 558 -13.69 -5.46 -5.25
C LEU A 558 -12.37 -4.97 -5.85
N ALA A 559 -11.64 -4.14 -5.12
CA ALA A 559 -10.36 -3.62 -5.58
C ALA A 559 -9.30 -3.69 -4.47
N PHE A 560 -8.15 -4.26 -4.81
CA PHE A 560 -6.96 -4.22 -3.94
C PHE A 560 -5.95 -3.23 -4.50
N TYR A 561 -5.54 -2.25 -3.69
CA TYR A 561 -4.44 -1.33 -3.95
C TYR A 561 -3.25 -1.77 -3.11
N MET A 562 -2.38 -2.57 -3.67
CA MET A 562 -1.35 -3.39 -3.08
C MET A 562 -1.92 -4.58 -2.28
N LEU A 563 -1.86 -5.76 -2.89
CA LEU A 563 -2.08 -7.05 -2.24
C LEU A 563 -0.73 -7.73 -2.02
N ASN A 564 -0.39 -8.03 -0.76
CA ASN A 564 0.93 -8.56 -0.42
C ASN A 564 0.86 -9.85 0.42
N PRO A 565 0.62 -11.02 -0.19
CA PRO A 565 0.74 -12.31 0.47
C PRO A 565 2.20 -12.79 0.50
N GLU A 566 2.70 -13.19 1.67
CA GLU A 566 4.07 -13.67 1.83
C GLU A 566 4.16 -14.92 2.71
N HIS A 567 5.11 -15.79 2.39
CA HIS A 567 5.60 -16.88 3.24
C HIS A 567 4.57 -17.93 3.62
N SER A 568 3.71 -18.34 2.70
CA SER A 568 2.82 -19.47 2.92
C SER A 568 3.57 -20.83 2.89
N ARG A 569 2.94 -21.80 3.52
CA ARG A 569 3.30 -23.24 3.44
C ARG A 569 2.19 -24.07 2.81
N ALA A 570 1.07 -23.46 2.48
CA ALA A 570 -0.02 -24.07 1.72
C ALA A 570 0.31 -24.09 0.21
N ASP A 571 -0.45 -24.83 -0.56
CA ASP A 571 -0.27 -24.91 -2.03
C ASP A 571 -0.49 -23.57 -2.71
N HIS A 572 -1.42 -22.75 -2.17
CA HIS A 572 -1.75 -21.43 -2.68
C HIS A 572 -1.81 -20.41 -1.54
N MET A 573 -1.37 -19.19 -1.81
CA MET A 573 -1.51 -18.07 -0.84
C MET A 573 -2.85 -17.35 -0.99
N VAL A 574 -3.29 -17.16 -2.23
CA VAL A 574 -4.49 -16.40 -2.56
C VAL A 574 -5.38 -17.24 -3.48
N GLU A 575 -6.67 -17.27 -3.18
CA GLU A 575 -7.65 -17.96 -4.00
C GLU A 575 -8.87 -17.09 -4.27
N PHE A 576 -9.25 -16.99 -5.56
CA PHE A 576 -10.51 -16.40 -6.02
C PHE A 576 -11.34 -17.51 -6.67
N ASP A 577 -12.49 -17.82 -6.09
CA ASP A 577 -13.34 -18.91 -6.53
C ASP A 577 -14.76 -18.42 -6.82
N ASP A 578 -15.21 -18.54 -8.07
CA ASP A 578 -16.50 -18.03 -8.53
C ASP A 578 -16.69 -16.53 -8.23
N VAL A 579 -15.69 -15.71 -8.57
CA VAL A 579 -15.68 -14.26 -8.31
C VAL A 579 -15.77 -13.49 -9.62
N ARG A 580 -16.53 -12.39 -9.63
CA ARG A 580 -16.60 -11.46 -10.75
C ARG A 580 -16.42 -10.03 -10.30
N ASN A 581 -15.92 -9.18 -11.22
CA ASN A 581 -15.78 -7.74 -11.01
C ASN A 581 -14.73 -7.39 -9.93
N PHE A 582 -13.52 -7.92 -10.07
CA PHE A 582 -12.44 -7.55 -9.17
C PHE A 582 -11.19 -7.04 -9.90
N ASN A 583 -10.45 -6.16 -9.23
CA ASN A 583 -9.17 -5.62 -9.70
C ASN A 583 -8.10 -5.71 -8.61
N ILE A 584 -6.87 -6.03 -9.03
CA ILE A 584 -5.69 -5.97 -8.17
C ILE A 584 -4.70 -4.99 -8.80
N TYR A 585 -4.48 -3.85 -8.15
CA TYR A 585 -3.49 -2.86 -8.52
C TYR A 585 -2.24 -3.09 -7.68
N GLY A 586 -1.28 -3.82 -8.24
CA GLY A 586 -0.06 -4.28 -7.58
C GLY A 586 -0.27 -5.50 -6.69
N LEU A 587 0.39 -6.57 -7.04
CA LEU A 587 0.52 -7.77 -6.23
C LEU A 587 2.00 -8.03 -5.97
N LYS A 588 2.36 -8.24 -4.71
CA LYS A 588 3.72 -8.64 -4.34
C LYS A 588 3.64 -9.95 -3.58
N SER A 589 4.36 -10.97 -4.04
CA SER A 589 4.40 -12.26 -3.38
C SER A 589 5.83 -12.72 -3.09
N GLU A 590 5.99 -13.44 -1.99
CA GLU A 590 7.24 -14.13 -1.66
C GLU A 590 6.95 -15.58 -1.27
N THR A 591 7.66 -16.50 -1.94
CA THR A 591 7.61 -17.94 -1.61
C THR A 591 8.81 -18.37 -0.77
N LEU A 592 9.83 -17.51 -0.68
CA LEU A 592 11.04 -17.77 0.11
C LEU A 592 10.76 -17.58 1.61
N GLY A 593 11.05 -18.58 2.42
CA GLY A 593 10.93 -18.52 3.89
C GLY A 593 12.27 -18.72 4.61
N ALA A 594 12.31 -18.47 5.93
CA ALA A 594 13.45 -18.89 6.76
C ALA A 594 13.51 -20.42 6.75
N GLY A 595 14.42 -20.98 5.97
CA GLY A 595 14.57 -22.45 5.77
C GLY A 595 14.66 -22.85 4.30
N GLY A 596 14.73 -21.89 3.38
CA GLY A 596 14.91 -22.12 1.96
C GLY A 596 13.68 -21.82 1.11
N PRO A 597 13.82 -21.88 -0.21
CA PRO A 597 12.71 -21.69 -1.13
C PRO A 597 11.66 -22.76 -0.92
N ARG A 598 10.40 -22.34 -0.78
CA ARG A 598 9.25 -23.22 -0.94
C ARG A 598 8.59 -22.92 -2.27
N GLU A 599 8.50 -23.94 -3.04
CA GLU A 599 7.82 -23.90 -4.32
C GLU A 599 6.32 -24.07 -4.05
N LEU A 600 5.52 -23.09 -4.41
CA LEU A 600 4.07 -23.12 -4.36
C LEU A 600 3.49 -22.25 -5.48
N THR A 601 2.25 -22.47 -5.84
CA THR A 601 1.50 -21.59 -6.72
C THR A 601 0.89 -20.45 -5.91
N PRO A 602 1.41 -19.22 -6.00
CA PRO A 602 0.92 -18.12 -5.15
C PRO A 602 -0.55 -17.79 -5.33
N VAL A 603 -1.06 -17.85 -6.57
CA VAL A 603 -2.40 -17.38 -6.91
C VAL A 603 -3.19 -18.45 -7.69
N LEU A 604 -4.32 -18.83 -7.15
CA LEU A 604 -5.33 -19.67 -7.81
C LEU A 604 -6.57 -18.82 -8.10
N ILE A 605 -7.02 -18.79 -9.34
CA ILE A 605 -8.28 -18.17 -9.75
C ILE A 605 -9.07 -19.18 -10.55
N ARG A 606 -10.30 -19.47 -10.11
CA ARG A 606 -11.12 -20.45 -10.80
C ARG A 606 -12.58 -20.03 -10.92
N ARG A 607 -13.24 -20.47 -12.00
CA ARG A 607 -14.65 -20.18 -12.33
C ARG A 607 -14.99 -18.66 -12.28
N SER A 608 -13.99 -17.82 -12.56
CA SER A 608 -14.03 -16.40 -12.30
C SER A 608 -13.93 -15.58 -13.60
N GLY A 609 -14.36 -14.32 -13.55
CA GLY A 609 -14.31 -13.45 -14.73
C GLY A 609 -14.50 -11.98 -14.43
N ALA A 610 -14.36 -11.15 -15.47
CA ALA A 610 -14.38 -9.69 -15.36
C ALA A 610 -13.35 -9.20 -14.33
N PHE A 611 -12.10 -9.66 -14.42
CA PHE A 611 -11.06 -9.25 -13.50
C PHE A 611 -9.79 -8.73 -14.19
N ARG A 612 -9.05 -7.90 -13.48
CA ARG A 612 -7.81 -7.29 -13.96
C ARG A 612 -6.76 -7.31 -12.85
N ILE A 613 -5.52 -7.70 -13.18
CA ILE A 613 -4.36 -7.67 -12.27
C ILE A 613 -3.25 -6.88 -12.94
N PHE A 614 -2.86 -5.77 -12.33
CA PHE A 614 -1.87 -4.84 -12.85
C PHE A 614 -0.64 -4.83 -11.95
N GLY A 615 0.48 -5.33 -12.47
CA GLY A 615 1.76 -5.37 -11.77
C GLY A 615 1.88 -6.50 -10.76
N HIS A 616 2.69 -7.48 -11.08
CA HIS A 616 3.15 -8.48 -10.12
C HIS A 616 4.67 -8.41 -9.97
N GLY A 617 5.13 -8.39 -8.73
CA GLY A 617 6.55 -8.41 -8.40
C GLY A 617 6.83 -9.20 -7.12
N GLY A 618 8.10 -9.39 -6.81
CA GLY A 618 8.54 -10.08 -5.59
C GLY A 618 9.43 -11.29 -5.87
N ASN A 619 9.61 -12.11 -4.85
CA ASN A 619 10.52 -13.25 -4.85
C ASN A 619 9.71 -14.55 -4.83
N ALA A 620 8.96 -14.81 -5.90
CA ALA A 620 8.16 -16.00 -6.00
C ALA A 620 8.71 -16.96 -7.07
N SER A 621 8.61 -18.24 -6.83
CA SER A 621 8.83 -19.31 -7.79
C SER A 621 7.75 -20.37 -7.61
N ALA A 622 7.41 -21.07 -8.70
CA ALA A 622 6.49 -22.21 -8.64
C ALA A 622 7.25 -23.54 -8.64
N PRO A 623 6.62 -24.63 -8.20
CA PRO A 623 7.17 -25.97 -8.34
C PRO A 623 7.43 -26.33 -9.81
N PRO A 624 8.33 -27.27 -10.07
CA PRO A 624 8.53 -27.79 -11.43
C PRO A 624 7.22 -28.26 -12.07
N GLY A 625 6.95 -27.77 -13.29
CA GLY A 625 5.73 -28.07 -14.03
C GLY A 625 4.49 -27.31 -13.59
N GLN A 626 4.57 -26.45 -12.57
CA GLN A 626 3.46 -25.61 -12.11
C GLN A 626 3.66 -24.14 -12.48
N ALA A 627 2.70 -23.27 -12.13
CA ALA A 627 2.71 -21.86 -12.46
C ALA A 627 2.60 -20.96 -11.22
N LEU A 628 3.03 -19.69 -11.33
CA LEU A 628 2.74 -18.67 -10.30
C LEU A 628 1.25 -18.34 -10.23
N TYR A 629 0.57 -18.35 -11.37
CA TYR A 629 -0.86 -18.15 -11.48
C TYR A 629 -1.50 -19.36 -12.14
N MET A 630 -2.39 -20.01 -11.43
CA MET A 630 -3.27 -21.02 -11.98
C MET A 630 -4.65 -20.42 -12.23
N LEU A 631 -5.08 -20.43 -13.49
CA LEU A 631 -6.40 -19.97 -13.94
C LEU A 631 -7.19 -21.19 -14.41
N GLU A 632 -8.32 -21.47 -13.77
CA GLU A 632 -9.17 -22.60 -14.08
C GLU A 632 -10.56 -22.11 -14.46
N ASP A 633 -10.97 -22.31 -15.70
CA ASP A 633 -12.28 -21.89 -16.22
C ASP A 633 -12.56 -20.40 -16.00
N CYS A 634 -11.58 -19.54 -16.40
CA CYS A 634 -11.66 -18.11 -16.30
C CYS A 634 -11.96 -17.44 -17.64
N SER A 635 -12.66 -16.29 -17.62
CA SER A 635 -13.02 -15.52 -18.82
C SER A 635 -12.95 -14.01 -18.55
N ASP A 636 -12.86 -13.20 -19.60
CA ASP A 636 -12.79 -11.74 -19.52
C ASP A 636 -11.78 -11.26 -18.46
N PHE A 637 -10.51 -11.52 -18.68
CA PHE A 637 -9.47 -11.09 -17.76
C PHE A 637 -8.26 -10.46 -18.44
N VAL A 638 -7.52 -9.67 -17.66
CA VAL A 638 -6.23 -9.09 -18.04
C VAL A 638 -5.23 -9.26 -16.91
N LEU A 639 -4.06 -9.79 -17.23
CA LEU A 639 -2.87 -9.79 -16.39
C LEU A 639 -1.82 -8.91 -17.08
N ALA A 640 -1.38 -7.81 -16.44
CA ALA A 640 -0.48 -6.85 -17.08
C ALA A 640 0.82 -6.66 -16.29
N ASN A 641 1.95 -6.68 -16.99
CA ASN A 641 3.29 -6.44 -16.47
C ASN A 641 3.63 -7.33 -15.26
N PHE A 642 3.80 -8.60 -15.52
CA PHE A 642 4.26 -9.56 -14.54
C PHE A 642 5.77 -9.67 -14.62
N SER A 643 6.43 -9.43 -13.49
CA SER A 643 7.84 -9.70 -13.28
C SER A 643 8.05 -10.37 -11.91
N TYR A 644 9.21 -10.94 -11.72
CA TYR A 644 9.62 -11.45 -10.41
C TYR A 644 11.12 -11.17 -10.23
N GLN A 645 11.53 -11.06 -8.98
CA GLN A 645 12.94 -10.94 -8.68
C GLN A 645 13.53 -12.36 -8.59
N PHE A 646 14.43 -12.65 -9.52
CA PHE A 646 15.13 -13.93 -9.51
C PHE A 646 16.21 -13.94 -8.40
N PHE A 647 16.17 -14.96 -7.54
CA PHE A 647 17.29 -15.32 -6.69
C PHE A 647 17.98 -16.55 -7.29
N PRO A 648 19.33 -16.58 -7.32
CA PRO A 648 20.08 -17.74 -7.87
C PRO A 648 19.78 -19.07 -7.17
N GLN A 649 19.12 -19.03 -6.02
CA GLN A 649 18.75 -20.19 -5.22
C GLN A 649 17.30 -20.66 -5.46
N ALA A 650 16.53 -19.93 -6.27
CA ALA A 650 15.20 -20.36 -6.67
C ALA A 650 15.29 -21.44 -7.75
N THR A 651 14.21 -22.19 -7.91
CA THR A 651 14.06 -23.17 -8.98
C THR A 651 14.32 -22.53 -10.34
N GLU A 652 15.06 -23.23 -11.18
CA GLU A 652 15.42 -22.78 -12.52
C GLU A 652 14.17 -22.35 -13.31
N PRO A 653 14.10 -21.10 -13.87
CA PRO A 653 12.91 -20.58 -14.55
C PRO A 653 12.42 -21.45 -15.73
N SER A 654 13.32 -22.21 -16.33
CA SER A 654 12.97 -23.17 -17.42
C SER A 654 12.08 -24.33 -16.96
N ARG A 655 11.89 -24.53 -15.66
CA ARG A 655 11.20 -25.68 -15.10
C ARG A 655 9.75 -25.39 -14.68
N TRP A 656 9.29 -24.13 -14.68
CA TRP A 656 7.96 -23.70 -14.26
C TRP A 656 7.39 -22.60 -15.17
N TYR A 657 6.15 -22.17 -14.92
CA TYR A 657 5.42 -21.22 -15.76
C TYR A 657 5.01 -19.96 -14.97
N LEU A 658 4.81 -18.83 -15.66
CA LEU A 658 4.19 -17.65 -15.05
C LEU A 658 2.69 -17.84 -14.90
N VAL A 659 2.03 -18.32 -15.95
CA VAL A 659 0.60 -18.58 -15.98
C VAL A 659 0.35 -19.96 -16.55
N GLU A 660 -0.55 -20.69 -15.91
CA GLU A 660 -1.24 -21.85 -16.49
C GLU A 660 -2.72 -21.51 -16.56
N ASP A 661 -3.30 -21.50 -17.76
CA ASP A 661 -4.68 -21.11 -18.03
C ASP A 661 -5.41 -22.31 -18.66
N SER A 662 -6.24 -22.96 -17.87
CA SER A 662 -7.02 -24.16 -18.26
C SER A 662 -8.49 -23.78 -18.43
N THR A 663 -9.03 -24.08 -19.62
CA THR A 663 -10.43 -23.80 -19.94
C THR A 663 -11.33 -24.97 -19.57
N ALA A 664 -12.63 -24.70 -19.42
CA ALA A 664 -13.65 -25.75 -19.24
C ALA A 664 -13.71 -26.76 -20.40
N LEU A 665 -13.19 -26.41 -21.58
CA LEU A 665 -13.11 -27.28 -22.74
C LEU A 665 -11.86 -28.18 -22.75
N GLY A 666 -11.02 -28.08 -21.69
CA GLY A 666 -9.82 -28.92 -21.54
C GLY A 666 -8.57 -28.39 -22.26
N GLU A 667 -8.62 -27.18 -22.86
CA GLU A 667 -7.44 -26.53 -23.40
C GLU A 667 -6.60 -25.94 -22.25
N THR A 668 -5.28 -26.15 -22.28
CA THR A 668 -4.36 -25.58 -21.30
C THR A 668 -3.26 -24.79 -22.01
N ILE A 669 -3.14 -23.50 -21.67
CA ILE A 669 -2.12 -22.58 -22.18
C ILE A 669 -1.15 -22.27 -21.05
N ARG A 670 0.16 -22.37 -21.35
CA ARG A 670 1.24 -22.09 -20.40
C ARG A 670 2.16 -21.02 -20.92
N THR A 671 2.43 -20.00 -20.12
CA THR A 671 3.45 -18.99 -20.42
C THR A 671 4.73 -19.31 -19.67
N PRO A 672 5.89 -19.44 -20.35
CA PRO A 672 7.13 -19.84 -19.68
C PRO A 672 7.61 -18.76 -18.70
N ALA A 673 8.22 -19.18 -17.59
CA ALA A 673 8.80 -18.26 -16.60
C ALA A 673 10.11 -17.61 -17.07
N THR A 674 10.69 -18.08 -18.17
CA THR A 674 11.83 -17.44 -18.83
C THR A 674 11.47 -16.15 -19.57
N GLU A 675 10.18 -15.90 -19.76
CA GLU A 675 9.65 -14.71 -20.42
C GLU A 675 8.70 -14.01 -19.47
N PHE A 676 8.93 -12.71 -19.26
CA PHE A 676 7.94 -11.85 -18.60
C PHE A 676 6.94 -11.41 -19.65
N PHE A 677 5.68 -11.21 -19.30
CA PHE A 677 4.74 -10.67 -20.28
C PHE A 677 4.35 -9.22 -19.95
N THR A 678 4.20 -8.42 -21.01
CA THR A 678 3.57 -7.10 -20.92
C THR A 678 2.09 -7.25 -20.64
N VAL A 679 1.42 -8.18 -21.32
CA VAL A 679 0.02 -8.50 -21.05
C VAL A 679 -0.28 -9.95 -21.46
N TYR A 680 -1.04 -10.62 -20.61
CA TYR A 680 -1.75 -11.86 -20.91
C TYR A 680 -3.24 -11.62 -20.67
N LYS A 681 -4.06 -11.81 -21.72
CA LYS A 681 -5.50 -11.55 -21.62
C LYS A 681 -6.31 -12.57 -22.39
N ARG A 682 -7.52 -12.82 -21.86
CA ARG A 682 -8.58 -13.59 -22.50
C ARG A 682 -9.90 -12.82 -22.44
N LYS A 683 -10.68 -12.87 -23.51
CA LYS A 683 -12.04 -12.31 -23.58
C LYS A 683 -13.07 -13.32 -23.09
#